data_5b9c4356349f79aeda13d4afc6a70629
#
_entry.id   5b9c4356349f79aeda13d4afc6a70629
#
_cell.length_a   1.000
_cell.length_b   1.000
_cell.length_c   1.000
_cell.angle_alpha   90.00
_cell.angle_beta   90.00
_cell.angle_gamma   90.00
#
_symmetry.space_group_name_H-M   'P 1'
#
loop_
_entity.id
_entity.type
_entity.pdbx_description
1 polymer ?
#
loop_
_entity_poly.entity_id
_entity_poly.type
_entity_poly.pdbx_seq_one_letter_code
_entity_poly.pdbx_strand_id
1 'polypeptide(L)'
;MSLLRFKMVDAAINHNAVEVKAPEGRPSDYFGEKVFGRAAMRKYLDKKTYAALLDTMDNRTPLTREVADSIAAGMRQWALEHGADHYTHWFQPLTGGTAEKHDAFAEPDGFGGVLEEFSGKLLVQQEPDASSFPNGGIRNTFEARGYSAWDPASPAFIVDTTLCIPTVFIAYTGEALDYKVPLLRSLTAVDKAATEVCRYFDKNVQKVFCYLGWEQEYFLVDESLWAVRPDLMLTGRTLMGHESAKNQQLEDHYFGAIPSRVMSFMKDLEYECLKLGIPVKTRHNEGAPNQFELAPVYEEANLANDHNQLLMTVMDKIARRHQFRVLLHEKPFKGINGSGKHNNWSLGTDTGVNLLGPGKTASENLQFITFLVNAISAVYKHNGLLKASIMSATNAHRLGANEAPPAIISTFLGTQVSAVLDKLAASKGDDAIRFDAKNVFKMSGISHIPTLLLDNTDRNRTSPFAFTGNRFEFRAVGSSDNCAEAMIALNTAMASELTEFRKAVDAKIESGIKKEKAIYEVLKQMIKACKAIRFDGNGYSEEWKAEAKRRGLDCETSTPLIFDRYIDKESVKLFSDMGVFTKVELEARTEVKWETYTKKIQIEGRVLGDLAMNHIVPIASKYEAQLLDKVYKMSQIGGLDASSDIRLIKKIQNHTAEIQRLTGEMIDARKVANKIEEPRAKAIAYHDTVAVCFDEIRRHIDKLEEIVDDQIWPLPKYRELLFLR
;
A
#
# COMPACT_ATOMS: atom_id res chain seq x y z
N MET A 1 -7.21 3.12 -37.63
CA MET A 1 -6.93 2.96 -36.17
C MET A 1 -5.49 3.33 -35.80
N SER A 2 -4.49 2.98 -36.59
CA SER A 2 -3.11 3.48 -36.39
C SER A 2 -3.02 5.02 -36.32
N LEU A 3 -3.85 5.71 -37.09
CA LEU A 3 -3.92 7.17 -37.08
C LEU A 3 -4.28 7.74 -35.70
N LEU A 4 -5.09 7.05 -34.90
CA LEU A 4 -5.42 7.51 -33.53
C LEU A 4 -4.22 7.39 -32.60
N ARG A 5 -3.49 6.26 -32.62
CA ARG A 5 -2.26 6.09 -31.83
C ARG A 5 -1.26 7.24 -32.12
N PHE A 6 -0.95 7.51 -33.40
CA PHE A 6 -0.01 8.57 -33.76
C PHE A 6 -0.49 9.96 -33.40
N LYS A 7 -1.79 10.24 -33.48
CA LYS A 7 -2.36 11.49 -32.97
C LYS A 7 -2.17 11.64 -31.46
N MET A 8 -2.30 10.57 -30.69
CA MET A 8 -2.08 10.61 -29.24
C MET A 8 -0.60 10.74 -28.88
N VAL A 9 0.30 10.11 -29.65
CA VAL A 9 1.74 10.34 -29.54
C VAL A 9 2.12 11.79 -29.83
N ASP A 10 1.56 12.37 -30.89
CA ASP A 10 1.76 13.78 -31.23
C ASP A 10 1.22 14.72 -30.13
N ALA A 11 0.04 14.43 -29.58
CA ALA A 11 -0.50 15.17 -28.45
C ALA A 11 0.44 15.09 -27.22
N ALA A 12 0.90 13.90 -26.87
CA ALA A 12 1.80 13.68 -25.72
C ALA A 12 3.14 14.45 -25.87
N ILE A 13 3.73 14.48 -27.08
CA ILE A 13 4.97 15.22 -27.35
C ILE A 13 4.79 16.73 -27.19
N ASN A 14 3.59 17.24 -27.46
CA ASN A 14 3.26 18.67 -27.38
C ASN A 14 2.81 19.11 -25.97
N HIS A 15 2.65 18.19 -25.01
CA HIS A 15 2.35 18.55 -23.63
C HIS A 15 3.59 19.16 -22.96
N ASN A 16 3.44 20.36 -22.41
CA ASN A 16 4.49 21.10 -21.75
C ASN A 16 4.33 21.05 -20.22
N ALA A 17 5.40 21.39 -19.50
CA ALA A 17 5.33 21.57 -18.05
C ALA A 17 4.36 22.71 -17.71
N VAL A 18 3.41 22.43 -16.83
CA VAL A 18 2.46 23.44 -16.33
C VAL A 18 3.20 24.33 -15.32
N GLU A 19 2.99 25.64 -15.41
CA GLU A 19 3.55 26.55 -14.41
C GLU A 19 2.84 26.39 -13.08
N VAL A 20 3.61 26.12 -12.04
CA VAL A 20 3.10 25.95 -10.67
C VAL A 20 3.51 27.14 -9.82
N LYS A 21 2.52 27.90 -9.35
CA LYS A 21 2.76 29.00 -8.42
C LYS A 21 2.94 28.47 -7.02
N ALA A 22 4.09 28.79 -6.41
CA ALA A 22 4.31 28.47 -5.00
C ALA A 22 3.31 29.24 -4.12
N PRO A 23 2.82 28.64 -3.01
CA PRO A 23 2.11 29.40 -1.99
C PRO A 23 2.95 30.56 -1.45
N GLU A 24 2.28 31.61 -1.01
CA GLU A 24 2.98 32.74 -0.36
C GLU A 24 3.59 32.30 0.97
N GLY A 25 4.78 32.83 1.29
CA GLY A 25 5.47 32.50 2.53
C GLY A 25 6.34 31.24 2.48
N ARG A 26 6.68 30.75 3.66
CA ARG A 26 7.49 29.53 3.86
C ARG A 26 6.58 28.33 4.06
N PRO A 27 7.04 27.09 3.86
CA PRO A 27 6.25 25.89 4.12
C PRO A 27 5.58 25.85 5.49
N SER A 28 6.25 26.40 6.53
CA SER A 28 5.68 26.53 7.87
C SER A 28 4.48 27.48 7.97
N ASP A 29 4.32 28.39 7.01
CA ASP A 29 3.28 29.42 7.06
C ASP A 29 1.95 28.91 6.49
N TYR A 30 2.01 27.95 5.56
CA TYR A 30 0.82 27.33 4.93
C TYR A 30 0.63 25.83 5.27
N PHE A 31 1.53 25.22 6.05
CA PHE A 31 1.37 23.82 6.47
C PHE A 31 0.09 23.65 7.30
N GLY A 32 -0.80 22.78 6.83
CA GLY A 32 -2.07 22.50 7.50
C GLY A 32 -3.10 23.65 7.42
N GLU A 33 -2.97 24.61 6.48
CA GLU A 33 -3.95 25.71 6.34
C GLU A 33 -5.36 25.20 6.05
N LYS A 34 -5.48 24.02 5.38
CA LYS A 34 -6.75 23.36 5.07
C LYS A 34 -7.14 22.29 6.12
N VAL A 35 -6.58 22.33 7.31
CA VAL A 35 -6.80 21.32 8.36
C VAL A 35 -7.37 22.01 9.62
N PHE A 36 -8.46 21.46 10.16
CA PHE A 36 -8.98 21.84 11.47
C PHE A 36 -8.10 21.24 12.57
N GLY A 37 -6.82 21.64 12.56
CA GLY A 37 -5.80 21.20 13.49
C GLY A 37 -5.82 22.00 14.79
N ARG A 38 -4.89 21.72 15.72
CA ARG A 38 -4.84 22.35 17.05
C ARG A 38 -4.81 23.88 17.01
N ALA A 39 -4.22 24.49 15.98
CA ALA A 39 -4.22 25.95 15.80
C ALA A 39 -5.61 26.50 15.49
N ALA A 40 -6.32 25.89 14.54
CA ALA A 40 -7.70 26.21 14.19
C ALA A 40 -8.64 25.94 15.37
N MET A 41 -8.53 24.78 16.02
CA MET A 41 -9.32 24.44 17.21
C MET A 41 -9.18 25.50 18.31
N ARG A 42 -7.96 25.98 18.59
CA ARG A 42 -7.71 27.03 19.59
C ARG A 42 -8.33 28.38 19.21
N LYS A 43 -8.43 28.68 17.91
CA LYS A 43 -8.98 29.94 17.40
C LYS A 43 -10.52 29.92 17.39
N TYR A 44 -11.13 28.83 17.02
CA TYR A 44 -12.57 28.73 16.75
C TYR A 44 -13.38 28.08 17.87
N LEU A 45 -12.73 27.46 18.86
CA LEU A 45 -13.39 26.86 20.03
C LEU A 45 -13.12 27.68 21.27
N ASP A 46 -14.10 27.77 22.18
CA ASP A 46 -13.88 28.31 23.51
C ASP A 46 -12.93 27.41 24.34
N LYS A 47 -12.34 27.95 25.38
CA LYS A 47 -11.31 27.26 26.20
C LYS A 47 -11.80 25.92 26.78
N LYS A 48 -13.06 25.85 27.21
CA LYS A 48 -13.63 24.63 27.82
C LYS A 48 -13.83 23.53 26.76
N THR A 49 -14.43 23.90 25.64
CA THR A 49 -14.64 23.00 24.49
C THR A 49 -13.30 22.51 23.93
N TYR A 50 -12.31 23.40 23.77
CA TYR A 50 -10.97 23.03 23.30
C TYR A 50 -10.29 22.03 24.26
N ALA A 51 -10.34 22.28 25.58
CA ALA A 51 -9.77 21.36 26.57
C ALA A 51 -10.44 19.98 26.56
N ALA A 52 -11.78 19.95 26.45
CA ALA A 52 -12.54 18.70 26.38
C ALA A 52 -12.21 17.91 25.10
N LEU A 53 -12.06 18.58 23.95
CA LEU A 53 -11.66 17.93 22.71
C LEU A 53 -10.26 17.33 22.81
N LEU A 54 -9.29 18.07 23.38
CA LEU A 54 -7.93 17.54 23.60
C LEU A 54 -7.94 16.32 24.53
N ASP A 55 -8.75 16.35 25.59
CA ASP A 55 -8.87 15.19 26.50
C ASP A 55 -9.47 13.97 25.79
N THR A 56 -10.43 14.19 24.89
CA THR A 56 -10.95 13.10 24.02
C THR A 56 -9.87 12.54 23.09
N MET A 57 -9.09 13.42 22.43
CA MET A 57 -8.03 13.02 21.50
C MET A 57 -6.89 12.27 22.20
N ASP A 58 -6.48 12.75 23.36
CA ASP A 58 -5.29 12.26 24.06
C ASP A 58 -5.62 11.09 25.01
N ASN A 59 -6.76 11.16 25.73
CA ASN A 59 -7.16 10.22 26.79
C ASN A 59 -8.40 9.37 26.46
N ARG A 60 -9.03 9.59 25.29
CA ARG A 60 -10.24 8.87 24.85
C ARG A 60 -11.46 9.10 25.76
N THR A 61 -11.55 10.25 26.43
CA THR A 61 -12.70 10.63 27.21
C THR A 61 -13.90 10.86 26.29
N PRO A 62 -15.09 10.26 26.56
CA PRO A 62 -16.27 10.46 25.72
C PRO A 62 -16.72 11.93 25.68
N LEU A 63 -17.11 12.41 24.51
CA LEU A 63 -17.69 13.74 24.33
C LEU A 63 -19.15 13.77 24.79
N THR A 64 -19.54 14.87 25.46
CA THR A 64 -20.97 15.17 25.70
C THR A 64 -21.58 15.81 24.45
N ARG A 65 -22.92 15.75 24.31
CA ARG A 65 -23.64 16.36 23.20
C ARG A 65 -23.38 17.86 23.10
N GLU A 66 -23.40 18.57 24.22
CA GLU A 66 -23.15 20.02 24.27
C GLU A 66 -21.76 20.39 23.76
N VAL A 67 -20.74 19.60 24.12
CA VAL A 67 -19.36 19.79 23.62
C VAL A 67 -19.31 19.49 22.12
N ALA A 68 -19.98 18.45 21.65
CA ALA A 68 -20.03 18.13 20.21
C ALA A 68 -20.72 19.24 19.39
N ASP A 69 -21.82 19.83 19.90
CA ASP A 69 -22.49 20.96 19.25
C ASP A 69 -21.58 22.20 19.18
N SER A 70 -20.83 22.48 20.26
CA SER A 70 -19.86 23.59 20.28
C SER A 70 -18.70 23.37 19.29
N ILE A 71 -18.21 22.12 19.18
CA ILE A 71 -17.15 21.78 18.22
C ILE A 71 -17.68 21.91 16.79
N ALA A 72 -18.90 21.41 16.52
CA ALA A 72 -19.50 21.49 15.19
C ALA A 72 -19.70 22.95 14.75
N ALA A 73 -20.15 23.82 15.65
CA ALA A 73 -20.30 25.24 15.36
C ALA A 73 -18.96 25.92 15.00
N GLY A 74 -17.90 25.66 15.77
CA GLY A 74 -16.57 26.20 15.50
C GLY A 74 -15.95 25.62 14.22
N MET A 75 -16.14 24.34 13.97
CA MET A 75 -15.66 23.66 12.75
C MET A 75 -16.38 24.18 11.50
N ARG A 76 -17.72 24.38 11.57
CA ARG A 76 -18.51 24.99 10.51
C ARG A 76 -18.03 26.40 10.20
N GLN A 77 -17.88 27.25 11.22
CA GLN A 77 -17.38 28.62 11.03
C GLN A 77 -16.01 28.61 10.32
N TRP A 78 -15.10 27.78 10.78
CA TRP A 78 -13.79 27.63 10.14
C TRP A 78 -13.91 27.18 8.69
N ALA A 79 -14.74 26.19 8.42
CA ALA A 79 -14.91 25.63 7.08
C ALA A 79 -15.48 26.68 6.09
N LEU A 80 -16.52 27.41 6.49
CA LEU A 80 -17.13 28.49 5.68
C LEU A 80 -16.11 29.63 5.40
N GLU A 81 -15.31 30.05 6.41
CA GLU A 81 -14.26 31.05 6.22
C GLU A 81 -13.14 30.58 5.27
N HIS A 82 -12.98 29.27 5.09
CA HIS A 82 -12.03 28.67 4.14
C HIS A 82 -12.68 28.22 2.82
N GLY A 83 -13.91 28.66 2.54
CA GLY A 83 -14.61 28.47 1.28
C GLY A 83 -15.31 27.11 1.10
N ALA A 84 -15.50 26.37 2.17
CA ALA A 84 -16.30 25.15 2.10
C ALA A 84 -17.80 25.47 2.09
N ASP A 85 -18.57 24.82 1.24
CA ASP A 85 -20.01 24.93 1.11
C ASP A 85 -20.74 23.59 1.39
N HIS A 86 -19.97 22.51 1.45
CA HIS A 86 -20.42 21.15 1.76
C HIS A 86 -19.59 20.52 2.88
N TYR A 87 -20.13 19.48 3.47
CA TYR A 87 -19.42 18.60 4.41
C TYR A 87 -19.69 17.13 4.06
N THR A 88 -18.79 16.24 4.49
CA THR A 88 -18.92 14.80 4.31
C THR A 88 -18.24 14.04 5.44
N HIS A 89 -18.82 12.91 5.83
CA HIS A 89 -18.09 11.88 6.55
C HIS A 89 -17.18 11.15 5.57
N TRP A 90 -15.89 11.19 5.83
CA TRP A 90 -14.85 10.60 4.99
C TRP A 90 -14.33 9.33 5.66
N PHE A 91 -14.46 8.18 4.99
CA PHE A 91 -14.09 6.87 5.53
C PHE A 91 -13.46 5.95 4.49
N GLN A 92 -12.92 4.81 4.92
CA GLN A 92 -12.09 3.88 4.13
C GLN A 92 -12.79 2.52 4.00
N PRO A 93 -13.68 2.32 3.01
CA PRO A 93 -14.44 1.09 2.84
C PRO A 93 -13.57 -0.09 2.39
N LEU A 94 -14.06 -1.32 2.53
CA LEU A 94 -13.37 -2.54 2.10
C LEU A 94 -13.18 -2.67 0.59
N THR A 95 -13.81 -1.79 -0.20
CA THR A 95 -13.60 -1.69 -1.66
C THR A 95 -12.26 -1.08 -2.05
N GLY A 96 -11.54 -0.47 -1.09
CA GLY A 96 -10.36 0.35 -1.32
C GLY A 96 -10.70 1.81 -1.64
N GLY A 97 -9.70 2.69 -1.53
CA GLY A 97 -9.90 4.12 -1.64
C GLY A 97 -10.69 4.72 -0.47
N THR A 98 -11.33 5.86 -0.72
CA THR A 98 -12.15 6.58 0.26
C THR A 98 -13.59 6.70 -0.20
N ALA A 99 -14.51 6.90 0.73
CA ALA A 99 -15.93 7.05 0.46
C ALA A 99 -16.44 8.37 1.07
N GLU A 100 -17.29 9.06 0.32
CA GLU A 100 -17.78 10.40 0.61
C GLU A 100 -19.23 10.53 0.12
N LYS A 101 -20.06 11.22 0.94
CA LYS A 101 -21.40 11.68 0.52
C LYS A 101 -21.54 13.14 0.94
N HIS A 102 -21.48 14.04 -0.01
CA HIS A 102 -21.43 15.47 0.23
C HIS A 102 -22.83 16.02 0.51
N ASP A 103 -23.03 16.57 1.70
CA ASP A 103 -24.23 17.29 2.11
C ASP A 103 -23.92 18.80 2.18
N ALA A 104 -24.82 19.64 1.68
CA ALA A 104 -24.65 21.10 1.75
C ALA A 104 -24.82 21.60 3.19
N PHE A 105 -24.09 22.65 3.58
CA PHE A 105 -24.39 23.39 4.82
C PHE A 105 -25.71 24.14 4.69
N ALA A 106 -26.16 24.44 3.50
CA ALA A 106 -27.32 25.27 3.21
C ALA A 106 -28.63 24.54 3.53
N GLU A 107 -29.38 25.02 4.52
CA GLU A 107 -30.70 24.54 4.93
C GLU A 107 -31.74 25.66 4.78
N PRO A 108 -32.99 25.37 4.28
CA PRO A 108 -34.05 26.37 4.22
C PRO A 108 -34.44 26.88 5.63
N ASP A 109 -34.55 28.20 5.78
CA ASP A 109 -34.96 28.82 7.05
C ASP A 109 -36.51 28.82 7.26
N GLY A 110 -37.27 28.30 6.31
CA GLY A 110 -38.72 28.25 6.35
C GLY A 110 -39.41 29.58 5.97
N PHE A 111 -38.65 30.66 5.70
CA PHE A 111 -39.14 31.97 5.38
C PHE A 111 -38.72 32.45 3.97
N GLY A 112 -38.18 31.55 3.15
CA GLY A 112 -37.71 31.84 1.79
C GLY A 112 -36.21 32.20 1.73
N GLY A 113 -35.50 32.12 2.83
CA GLY A 113 -34.07 32.26 2.96
C GLY A 113 -33.37 30.90 3.22
N VAL A 114 -32.07 30.96 3.44
CA VAL A 114 -31.19 29.82 3.73
C VAL A 114 -30.30 30.19 4.90
N LEU A 115 -30.05 29.24 5.76
CA LEU A 115 -29.06 29.30 6.83
C LEU A 115 -28.04 28.16 6.70
N GLU A 116 -26.85 28.36 7.22
CA GLU A 116 -25.84 27.29 7.26
C GLU A 116 -26.01 26.51 8.56
N GLU A 117 -26.31 25.21 8.43
CA GLU A 117 -26.47 24.30 9.56
C GLU A 117 -25.42 23.17 9.53
N PHE A 118 -24.85 22.92 10.71
CA PHE A 118 -24.02 21.74 10.99
C PHE A 118 -24.00 21.52 12.49
N SER A 119 -24.73 20.52 12.97
CA SER A 119 -24.89 20.22 14.39
C SER A 119 -23.89 19.17 14.88
N GLY A 120 -23.71 19.09 16.18
CA GLY A 120 -22.92 18.04 16.82
C GLY A 120 -23.44 16.63 16.51
N LYS A 121 -24.74 16.45 16.25
CA LYS A 121 -25.28 15.17 15.78
C LYS A 121 -24.71 14.80 14.40
N LEU A 122 -24.67 15.75 13.46
CA LEU A 122 -24.15 15.53 12.12
C LEU A 122 -22.62 15.33 12.12
N LEU A 123 -21.92 15.98 13.07
CA LEU A 123 -20.48 15.77 13.28
C LEU A 123 -20.18 14.36 13.80
N VAL A 124 -20.91 13.92 14.84
CA VAL A 124 -20.53 12.70 15.58
C VAL A 124 -20.97 11.43 14.86
N GLN A 125 -22.16 11.43 14.23
CA GLN A 125 -22.70 10.23 13.62
C GLN A 125 -23.62 10.55 12.45
N GLN A 126 -23.48 9.77 11.37
CA GLN A 126 -24.41 9.76 10.25
C GLN A 126 -24.82 8.31 9.91
N GLU A 127 -25.89 8.18 9.14
CA GLU A 127 -26.42 6.89 8.67
C GLU A 127 -26.37 6.84 7.13
N PRO A 128 -25.17 6.63 6.53
CA PRO A 128 -25.06 6.49 5.09
C PRO A 128 -25.73 5.21 4.61
N ASP A 129 -26.25 5.22 3.38
CA ASP A 129 -26.70 4.00 2.72
C ASP A 129 -25.49 3.11 2.43
N ALA A 130 -25.47 1.94 3.07
CA ALA A 130 -24.39 0.98 3.00
C ALA A 130 -24.69 -0.20 2.05
N SER A 131 -25.79 -0.16 1.29
CA SER A 131 -26.24 -1.27 0.43
C SER A 131 -25.24 -1.62 -0.68
N SER A 132 -24.48 -0.65 -1.17
CA SER A 132 -23.47 -0.84 -2.21
C SER A 132 -22.10 -1.27 -1.70
N PHE A 133 -21.84 -1.22 -0.38
CA PHE A 133 -20.56 -1.63 0.18
C PHE A 133 -20.51 -3.13 0.47
N PRO A 134 -19.41 -3.83 0.10
CA PRO A 134 -19.25 -5.25 0.38
C PRO A 134 -19.17 -5.49 1.90
N ASN A 135 -19.80 -6.53 2.38
CA ASN A 135 -19.88 -6.85 3.81
C ASN A 135 -19.69 -8.35 4.13
N GLY A 136 -19.40 -9.19 3.13
CA GLY A 136 -19.20 -10.62 3.30
C GLY A 136 -20.39 -11.35 3.93
N GLY A 137 -21.62 -10.91 3.65
CA GLY A 137 -22.83 -11.53 4.19
C GLY A 137 -23.18 -11.16 5.64
N ILE A 138 -22.46 -10.22 6.28
CA ILE A 138 -22.81 -9.71 7.63
C ILE A 138 -24.24 -9.18 7.68
N ARG A 139 -24.71 -8.60 6.57
CA ARG A 139 -26.08 -8.06 6.44
C ARG A 139 -26.67 -8.39 5.08
N ASN A 140 -28.00 -8.47 5.02
CA ASN A 140 -28.72 -8.62 3.76
C ASN A 140 -28.80 -7.29 2.99
N THR A 141 -28.97 -7.35 1.67
CA THR A 141 -29.04 -6.16 0.80
C THR A 141 -30.19 -5.22 1.14
N PHE A 142 -31.28 -5.72 1.73
CA PHE A 142 -32.39 -4.88 2.21
C PHE A 142 -32.12 -4.19 3.55
N GLU A 143 -31.11 -4.63 4.29
CA GLU A 143 -30.62 -3.99 5.52
C GLU A 143 -29.51 -2.99 5.17
N ALA A 144 -29.89 -1.92 4.47
CA ALA A 144 -28.94 -0.95 3.90
C ALA A 144 -28.29 -0.02 4.94
N ARG A 145 -28.53 -0.22 6.25
CA ARG A 145 -28.03 0.67 7.30
C ARG A 145 -26.60 0.38 7.69
N GLY A 146 -25.82 1.44 7.75
CA GLY A 146 -24.53 1.49 8.43
C GLY A 146 -24.40 2.85 9.13
N TYR A 147 -23.46 2.93 10.08
CA TYR A 147 -23.16 4.15 10.80
C TYR A 147 -21.72 4.58 10.49
N SER A 148 -21.56 5.85 10.15
CA SER A 148 -20.27 6.51 10.22
C SER A 148 -20.17 7.27 11.54
N ALA A 149 -19.03 7.17 12.21
CA ALA A 149 -18.79 7.86 13.48
C ALA A 149 -17.45 8.60 13.45
N TRP A 150 -17.48 9.85 13.89
CA TRP A 150 -16.30 10.72 13.89
C TRP A 150 -15.15 10.11 14.70
N ASP A 151 -13.93 10.21 14.14
CA ASP A 151 -12.67 9.95 14.83
C ASP A 151 -12.00 11.27 15.23
N PRO A 152 -12.13 11.71 16.49
CA PRO A 152 -11.51 12.95 16.94
C PRO A 152 -9.98 12.97 16.88
N ALA A 153 -9.34 11.81 16.86
CA ALA A 153 -7.88 11.69 16.79
C ALA A 153 -7.32 12.02 15.40
N SER A 154 -8.18 12.07 14.37
CA SER A 154 -7.82 12.47 13.02
C SER A 154 -8.50 13.81 12.69
N PRO A 155 -7.73 14.88 12.42
CA PRO A 155 -8.30 16.19 12.19
C PRO A 155 -9.09 16.27 10.88
N ALA A 156 -10.22 17.00 10.89
CA ALA A 156 -10.98 17.29 9.68
C ALA A 156 -10.19 18.23 8.76
N PHE A 157 -10.44 18.14 7.46
CA PHE A 157 -9.72 18.88 6.44
C PHE A 157 -10.64 19.32 5.30
N ILE A 158 -10.19 20.26 4.45
CA ILE A 158 -10.97 20.75 3.31
C ILE A 158 -10.29 20.31 2.02
N VAL A 159 -11.05 19.59 1.18
CA VAL A 159 -10.67 19.28 -0.21
C VAL A 159 -11.67 19.97 -1.13
N ASP A 160 -11.16 20.73 -2.10
CA ASP A 160 -11.95 21.61 -2.94
C ASP A 160 -12.85 22.54 -2.08
N THR A 161 -14.17 22.40 -2.11
CA THR A 161 -15.13 23.17 -1.30
C THR A 161 -15.86 22.32 -0.25
N THR A 162 -15.28 21.16 0.12
CA THR A 162 -15.93 20.23 1.05
C THR A 162 -15.10 20.03 2.32
N LEU A 163 -15.76 20.19 3.46
CA LEU A 163 -15.24 19.77 4.76
C LEU A 163 -15.32 18.25 4.88
N CYS A 164 -14.17 17.58 4.88
CA CYS A 164 -14.04 16.14 5.05
C CYS A 164 -13.76 15.81 6.53
N ILE A 165 -14.59 14.98 7.11
CA ILE A 165 -14.53 14.59 8.52
C ILE A 165 -14.12 13.13 8.59
N PRO A 166 -12.89 12.79 9.06
CA PRO A 166 -12.46 11.40 9.18
C PRO A 166 -13.36 10.61 10.13
N THR A 167 -13.87 9.48 9.65
CA THR A 167 -14.82 8.64 10.38
C THR A 167 -14.47 7.18 10.27
N VAL A 168 -14.99 6.40 11.21
CA VAL A 168 -15.10 4.95 11.11
C VAL A 168 -16.43 4.59 10.47
N PHE A 169 -16.53 3.38 9.90
CA PHE A 169 -17.77 2.86 9.31
C PHE A 169 -18.08 1.47 9.86
N ILE A 170 -19.28 1.33 10.44
CA ILE A 170 -19.73 0.11 11.11
C ILE A 170 -21.12 -0.30 10.63
N ALA A 171 -21.39 -1.60 10.67
CA ALA A 171 -22.75 -2.14 10.48
C ALA A 171 -23.68 -1.69 11.61
N TYR A 172 -24.98 -1.72 11.37
CA TYR A 172 -25.98 -1.42 12.41
C TYR A 172 -25.91 -2.39 13.61
N THR A 173 -25.35 -3.56 13.42
CA THR A 173 -25.08 -4.57 14.44
C THR A 173 -23.72 -4.40 15.15
N GLY A 174 -22.89 -3.46 14.70
CA GLY A 174 -21.64 -3.05 15.35
C GLY A 174 -20.34 -3.60 14.74
N GLU A 175 -20.42 -4.46 13.72
CA GLU A 175 -19.22 -4.98 13.04
C GLU A 175 -18.55 -3.91 12.19
N ALA A 176 -17.22 -3.91 12.17
CA ALA A 176 -16.43 -3.03 11.36
C ALA A 176 -16.55 -3.34 9.86
N LEU A 177 -16.93 -2.35 9.05
CA LEU A 177 -17.05 -2.44 7.60
C LEU A 177 -15.97 -1.60 6.87
N ASP A 178 -14.97 -1.14 7.59
CA ASP A 178 -13.86 -0.30 7.10
C ASP A 178 -12.48 -0.84 7.52
N TYR A 179 -11.42 -0.14 7.14
CA TYR A 179 -10.07 -0.42 7.60
C TYR A 179 -9.71 0.29 8.91
N LYS A 180 -10.40 1.38 9.25
CA LYS A 180 -10.02 2.26 10.36
C LYS A 180 -10.37 1.69 11.73
N VAL A 181 -11.56 1.10 11.91
CA VAL A 181 -11.95 0.48 13.20
C VAL A 181 -10.94 -0.59 13.65
N PRO A 182 -10.59 -1.59 12.83
CA PRO A 182 -9.62 -2.59 13.28
C PRO A 182 -8.21 -2.02 13.44
N LEU A 183 -7.82 -1.00 12.67
CA LEU A 183 -6.56 -0.29 12.89
C LEU A 183 -6.53 0.33 14.30
N LEU A 184 -7.54 1.11 14.67
CA LEU A 184 -7.64 1.74 16.00
C LEU A 184 -7.66 0.71 17.13
N ARG A 185 -8.37 -0.43 16.94
CA ARG A 185 -8.37 -1.54 17.92
C ARG A 185 -6.97 -2.15 18.06
N SER A 186 -6.24 -2.36 16.95
CA SER A 186 -4.87 -2.90 16.96
C SER A 186 -3.86 -1.95 17.62
N LEU A 187 -4.00 -0.63 17.39
CA LEU A 187 -3.21 0.41 18.05
C LEU A 187 -3.46 0.43 19.56
N THR A 188 -4.71 0.24 19.98
CA THR A 188 -5.06 0.12 21.39
C THR A 188 -4.45 -1.13 22.03
N ALA A 189 -4.47 -2.26 21.32
CA ALA A 189 -3.91 -3.50 21.82
C ALA A 189 -2.38 -3.43 21.99
N VAL A 190 -1.66 -2.87 20.99
CA VAL A 190 -0.21 -2.75 21.06
C VAL A 190 0.24 -1.70 22.08
N ASP A 191 -0.47 -0.57 22.19
CA ASP A 191 -0.23 0.44 23.24
C ASP A 191 -0.29 -0.19 24.63
N LYS A 192 -1.39 -0.86 24.96
CA LYS A 192 -1.56 -1.53 26.24
C LYS A 192 -0.45 -2.53 26.55
N ALA A 193 -0.18 -3.45 25.62
CA ALA A 193 0.83 -4.49 25.82
C ALA A 193 2.24 -3.91 25.93
N ALA A 194 2.59 -2.95 25.08
CA ALA A 194 3.91 -2.32 25.08
C ALA A 194 4.14 -1.46 26.32
N THR A 195 3.15 -0.68 26.74
CA THR A 195 3.24 0.14 27.97
C THR A 195 3.52 -0.72 29.21
N GLU A 196 2.85 -1.87 29.33
CA GLU A 196 3.08 -2.79 30.44
C GLU A 196 4.50 -3.39 30.44
N VAL A 197 5.06 -3.67 29.27
CA VAL A 197 6.47 -4.14 29.15
C VAL A 197 7.45 -2.99 29.40
N CYS A 198 7.17 -1.78 28.92
CA CYS A 198 8.01 -0.61 29.17
C CYS A 198 8.19 -0.33 30.68
N ARG A 199 7.18 -0.60 31.51
CA ARG A 199 7.25 -0.41 32.96
C ARG A 199 8.29 -1.27 33.68
N TYR A 200 8.84 -2.29 33.05
CA TYR A 200 10.04 -2.97 33.57
C TYR A 200 11.28 -2.07 33.55
N PHE A 201 11.34 -1.12 32.63
CA PHE A 201 12.49 -0.25 32.36
C PHE A 201 12.25 1.20 32.84
N ASP A 202 11.07 1.75 32.56
CA ASP A 202 10.65 3.10 32.98
C ASP A 202 9.19 3.10 33.47
N LYS A 203 8.99 3.39 34.74
CA LYS A 203 7.67 3.45 35.38
C LYS A 203 6.84 4.68 34.97
N ASN A 204 7.48 5.69 34.37
CA ASN A 204 6.81 6.93 33.97
C ASN A 204 6.04 6.76 32.65
N VAL A 205 6.35 5.74 31.85
CA VAL A 205 5.64 5.46 30.58
C VAL A 205 4.17 5.16 30.86
N GLN A 206 3.29 5.97 30.27
CA GLN A 206 1.83 5.83 30.35
C GLN A 206 1.23 5.38 29.02
N LYS A 207 1.91 5.66 27.89
CA LYS A 207 1.43 5.39 26.56
C LYS A 207 2.57 5.04 25.61
N VAL A 208 2.29 4.10 24.69
CA VAL A 208 3.18 3.77 23.58
C VAL A 208 2.45 4.03 22.26
N PHE A 209 3.06 4.85 21.41
CA PHE A 209 2.56 5.16 20.08
C PHE A 209 3.16 4.20 19.06
N CYS A 210 2.33 3.77 18.11
CA CYS A 210 2.78 3.14 16.89
C CYS A 210 2.98 4.22 15.83
N TYR A 211 4.15 4.25 15.22
CA TYR A 211 4.50 5.17 14.14
C TYR A 211 4.57 4.47 12.81
N LEU A 212 4.14 5.16 11.77
CA LEU A 212 4.17 4.71 10.39
C LEU A 212 4.73 5.82 9.50
N GLY A 213 5.74 5.49 8.70
CA GLY A 213 6.19 6.29 7.56
C GLY A 213 6.05 5.45 6.30
N TRP A 214 5.13 5.80 5.45
CA TRP A 214 4.92 5.12 4.18
C TRP A 214 5.80 5.72 3.08
N GLU A 215 6.22 4.90 2.12
CA GLU A 215 6.93 5.31 0.91
C GLU A 215 6.04 4.96 -0.28
N GLN A 216 5.43 5.94 -0.92
CA GLN A 216 4.49 5.74 -2.02
C GLN A 216 5.23 5.77 -3.35
N GLU A 217 5.46 4.60 -3.92
CA GLU A 217 5.91 4.47 -5.30
C GLU A 217 4.72 4.54 -6.26
N TYR A 218 4.94 5.05 -7.46
CA TYR A 218 3.91 5.19 -8.50
C TYR A 218 4.53 5.38 -9.89
N PHE A 219 3.74 5.09 -10.94
CA PHE A 219 4.08 5.44 -12.31
C PHE A 219 3.24 6.63 -12.79
N LEU A 220 3.80 7.42 -13.70
CA LEU A 220 3.08 8.43 -14.46
C LEU A 220 3.05 8.02 -15.94
N VAL A 221 1.89 8.18 -16.56
CA VAL A 221 1.70 7.99 -18.01
C VAL A 221 0.99 9.23 -18.55
N ASP A 222 1.38 9.66 -19.75
CA ASP A 222 0.69 10.76 -20.43
C ASP A 222 -0.78 10.42 -20.64
N GLU A 223 -1.68 11.35 -20.34
CA GLU A 223 -3.12 11.15 -20.38
C GLU A 223 -3.62 10.77 -21.79
N SER A 224 -3.01 11.34 -22.85
CA SER A 224 -3.38 11.04 -24.23
C SER A 224 -3.07 9.58 -24.58
N LEU A 225 -1.93 9.06 -24.13
CA LEU A 225 -1.53 7.68 -24.35
C LEU A 225 -2.37 6.70 -23.53
N TRP A 226 -2.65 7.07 -22.27
CA TRP A 226 -3.51 6.29 -21.39
C TRP A 226 -4.93 6.15 -21.94
N ALA A 227 -5.49 7.21 -22.51
CA ALA A 227 -6.86 7.24 -23.02
C ALA A 227 -7.13 6.28 -24.19
N VAL A 228 -6.08 5.79 -24.86
CA VAL A 228 -6.18 4.81 -25.95
C VAL A 228 -5.65 3.43 -25.58
N ARG A 229 -5.46 3.17 -24.28
CA ARG A 229 -5.06 1.88 -23.71
C ARG A 229 -6.16 1.36 -22.76
N PRO A 230 -7.16 0.61 -23.29
CA PRO A 230 -8.26 0.08 -22.47
C PRO A 230 -7.81 -0.75 -21.26
N ASP A 231 -6.71 -1.47 -21.37
CA ASP A 231 -6.12 -2.21 -20.27
C ASP A 231 -5.65 -1.29 -19.13
N LEU A 232 -4.91 -0.21 -19.42
CA LEU A 232 -4.52 0.77 -18.40
C LEU A 232 -5.74 1.46 -17.77
N MET A 233 -6.75 1.80 -18.58
CA MET A 233 -7.95 2.46 -18.11
C MET A 233 -8.77 1.61 -17.14
N LEU A 234 -8.91 0.32 -17.44
CA LEU A 234 -9.85 -0.57 -16.75
C LEU A 234 -9.20 -1.45 -15.68
N THR A 235 -7.90 -1.68 -15.77
CA THR A 235 -7.17 -2.59 -14.86
C THR A 235 -5.99 -1.92 -14.13
N GLY A 236 -5.57 -0.74 -14.56
CA GLY A 236 -4.38 -0.04 -14.04
C GLY A 236 -3.06 -0.64 -14.52
N ARG A 237 -3.08 -1.72 -15.34
CA ARG A 237 -1.87 -2.35 -15.89
C ARG A 237 -2.01 -2.68 -17.36
N THR A 238 -0.87 -2.86 -18.05
CA THR A 238 -0.85 -3.37 -19.41
C THR A 238 -1.05 -4.88 -19.42
N LEU A 239 -2.07 -5.37 -20.14
CA LEU A 239 -2.32 -6.79 -20.33
C LEU A 239 -1.56 -7.35 -21.54
N MET A 240 -0.96 -6.47 -22.35
CA MET A 240 -0.12 -6.76 -23.50
C MET A 240 0.90 -5.62 -23.71
N GLY A 241 1.95 -5.92 -24.43
CA GLY A 241 3.00 -4.95 -24.81
C GLY A 241 4.37 -5.61 -24.80
N HIS A 242 5.05 -5.56 -25.97
CA HIS A 242 6.41 -6.03 -26.10
C HIS A 242 7.37 -5.11 -25.31
N GLU A 243 8.40 -5.68 -24.71
CA GLU A 243 9.43 -4.95 -23.99
C GLU A 243 10.13 -3.92 -24.90
N SER A 244 10.36 -2.73 -24.39
CA SER A 244 11.08 -1.68 -25.12
C SER A 244 12.56 -2.04 -25.24
N ALA A 245 13.19 -1.66 -26.37
CA ALA A 245 14.62 -1.86 -26.60
C ALA A 245 15.50 -1.13 -25.54
N LYS A 246 15.07 0.04 -25.08
CA LYS A 246 15.58 0.68 -23.87
C LYS A 246 14.62 0.35 -22.73
N ASN A 247 15.17 -0.09 -21.61
CA ASN A 247 14.43 -0.49 -20.42
C ASN A 247 15.05 0.19 -19.19
N GLN A 248 15.21 -0.51 -18.05
CA GLN A 248 15.93 -0.02 -16.86
C GLN A 248 17.44 -0.10 -17.07
N GLN A 249 17.99 0.81 -17.88
CA GLN A 249 19.40 0.81 -18.30
C GLN A 249 20.00 2.19 -18.07
N LEU A 250 21.28 2.20 -17.89
CA LEU A 250 22.25 3.30 -17.82
C LEU A 250 21.77 4.71 -17.38
N GLU A 251 20.70 5.26 -17.95
CA GLU A 251 20.21 6.62 -17.71
C GLU A 251 18.97 6.70 -16.81
N ASP A 252 18.17 5.64 -16.78
CA ASP A 252 16.97 5.56 -15.94
C ASP A 252 17.36 4.91 -14.61
N HIS A 253 17.47 5.71 -13.57
CA HIS A 253 17.89 5.26 -12.25
C HIS A 253 17.44 6.23 -11.15
N TYR A 254 17.48 5.74 -9.93
CA TYR A 254 17.09 6.41 -8.70
C TYR A 254 17.63 7.84 -8.51
N PHE A 255 18.88 8.10 -8.91
CA PHE A 255 19.54 9.39 -8.75
C PHE A 255 19.51 10.27 -10.02
N GLY A 256 18.74 9.88 -11.04
CA GLY A 256 18.58 10.65 -12.26
C GLY A 256 17.90 12.00 -12.03
N ALA A 257 18.11 12.94 -12.94
CA ALA A 257 17.38 14.20 -12.91
C ALA A 257 15.89 13.98 -13.17
N ILE A 258 15.04 14.62 -12.36
CA ILE A 258 13.59 14.55 -12.53
C ILE A 258 13.22 15.36 -13.78
N PRO A 259 12.45 14.78 -14.75
CA PRO A 259 12.01 15.50 -15.93
C PRO A 259 11.17 16.74 -15.58
N SER A 260 11.31 17.81 -16.32
CA SER A 260 10.70 19.12 -16.01
C SER A 260 9.19 19.07 -15.83
N ARG A 261 8.49 18.33 -16.70
CA ARG A 261 7.03 18.17 -16.62
C ARG A 261 6.61 17.40 -15.35
N VAL A 262 7.35 16.35 -15.01
CA VAL A 262 7.17 15.58 -13.78
C VAL A 262 7.48 16.43 -12.55
N MET A 263 8.54 17.23 -12.60
CA MET A 263 8.90 18.14 -11.51
C MET A 263 7.77 19.16 -11.22
N SER A 264 7.09 19.67 -12.27
CA SER A 264 5.93 20.55 -12.08
C SER A 264 4.78 19.82 -11.37
N PHE A 265 4.46 18.60 -11.78
CA PHE A 265 3.49 17.77 -11.08
C PHE A 265 3.87 17.54 -9.61
N MET A 266 5.11 17.15 -9.35
CA MET A 266 5.57 16.88 -7.98
C MET A 266 5.53 18.14 -7.09
N LYS A 267 5.83 19.32 -7.63
CA LYS A 267 5.71 20.58 -6.87
C LYS A 267 4.27 20.92 -6.51
N ASP A 268 3.35 20.80 -7.47
CA ASP A 268 1.92 21.05 -7.24
C ASP A 268 1.35 20.07 -6.21
N LEU A 269 1.67 18.79 -6.34
CA LEU A 269 1.31 17.75 -5.38
C LEU A 269 1.84 18.06 -3.97
N GLU A 270 3.11 18.43 -3.85
CA GLU A 270 3.74 18.75 -2.56
C GLU A 270 3.06 19.95 -1.88
N TYR A 271 2.74 21.01 -2.64
CA TYR A 271 2.04 22.16 -2.09
C TYR A 271 0.64 21.82 -1.57
N GLU A 272 -0.14 21.06 -2.34
CA GLU A 272 -1.47 20.63 -1.88
C GLU A 272 -1.37 19.68 -0.67
N CYS A 273 -0.41 18.76 -0.65
CA CYS A 273 -0.16 17.89 0.50
C CYS A 273 0.19 18.69 1.76
N LEU A 274 1.10 19.66 1.67
CA LEU A 274 1.48 20.50 2.82
C LEU A 274 0.29 21.30 3.36
N LYS A 275 -0.56 21.85 2.49
CA LYS A 275 -1.79 22.54 2.90
C LYS A 275 -2.76 21.63 3.64
N LEU A 276 -2.82 20.35 3.23
CA LEU A 276 -3.61 19.30 3.87
C LEU A 276 -2.94 18.67 5.10
N GLY A 277 -1.80 19.23 5.55
CA GLY A 277 -1.09 18.74 6.74
C GLY A 277 -0.31 17.45 6.52
N ILE A 278 -0.20 16.95 5.30
CA ILE A 278 0.61 15.77 4.97
C ILE A 278 2.08 16.18 4.93
N PRO A 279 2.95 15.65 5.82
CA PRO A 279 4.32 16.11 5.98
C PRO A 279 5.26 15.50 4.91
N VAL A 280 4.98 15.76 3.63
CA VAL A 280 5.81 15.27 2.53
C VAL A 280 7.26 15.75 2.67
N LYS A 281 8.22 14.85 2.42
CA LYS A 281 9.64 15.10 2.68
C LYS A 281 10.52 14.86 1.47
N THR A 282 10.29 13.75 0.76
CA THR A 282 11.18 13.28 -0.30
C THR A 282 10.39 13.01 -1.57
N ARG A 283 10.97 13.42 -2.70
CA ARG A 283 10.51 13.09 -4.05
C ARG A 283 11.72 12.75 -4.91
N HIS A 284 11.64 11.69 -5.69
CA HIS A 284 12.74 11.29 -6.59
C HIS A 284 12.24 10.32 -7.68
N ASN A 285 13.13 10.03 -8.65
CA ASN A 285 12.91 8.93 -9.57
C ASN A 285 13.07 7.59 -8.86
N GLU A 286 12.32 6.59 -9.32
CA GLU A 286 12.56 5.19 -9.01
C GLU A 286 13.36 4.48 -10.11
N GLY A 287 13.59 3.17 -9.94
CA GLY A 287 14.46 2.38 -10.83
C GLY A 287 13.92 2.19 -12.25
N ALA A 288 12.61 2.25 -12.47
CA ALA A 288 12.01 2.12 -13.80
C ALA A 288 11.79 3.48 -14.49
N PRO A 289 11.78 3.52 -15.83
CA PRO A 289 11.34 4.70 -16.57
C PRO A 289 9.91 5.09 -16.19
N ASN A 290 9.66 6.37 -15.97
CA ASN A 290 8.37 6.92 -15.50
C ASN A 290 7.87 6.40 -14.15
N GLN A 291 8.76 5.84 -13.34
CA GLN A 291 8.49 5.46 -11.96
C GLN A 291 9.10 6.49 -11.00
N PHE A 292 8.34 6.83 -9.96
CA PHE A 292 8.68 7.88 -9.00
C PHE A 292 8.23 7.47 -7.59
N GLU A 293 8.79 8.15 -6.59
CA GLU A 293 8.41 7.96 -5.19
C GLU A 293 8.15 9.30 -4.49
N LEU A 294 7.22 9.26 -3.55
CA LEU A 294 6.99 10.30 -2.57
C LEU A 294 6.94 9.68 -1.16
N ALA A 295 7.74 10.22 -0.25
CA ALA A 295 7.78 9.77 1.14
C ALA A 295 7.59 10.95 2.12
N PRO A 296 6.75 10.82 3.17
CA PRO A 296 6.57 11.79 4.23
C PRO A 296 7.55 11.60 5.38
N VAL A 297 7.54 12.53 6.32
CA VAL A 297 7.97 12.26 7.69
C VAL A 297 6.95 11.31 8.35
N TYR A 298 7.42 10.35 9.14
CA TYR A 298 6.54 9.42 9.85
C TYR A 298 5.64 10.12 10.86
N GLU A 299 4.45 9.56 11.05
CA GLU A 299 3.44 10.06 11.98
C GLU A 299 2.87 8.92 12.83
N GLU A 300 1.97 9.24 13.76
CA GLU A 300 1.16 8.21 14.42
C GLU A 300 0.36 7.42 13.36
N ALA A 301 0.29 6.11 13.52
CA ALA A 301 -0.11 5.22 12.43
C ALA A 301 -1.54 5.43 11.93
N ASN A 302 -2.49 5.87 12.76
CA ASN A 302 -3.84 6.21 12.32
C ASN A 302 -3.84 7.43 11.40
N LEU A 303 -3.17 8.49 11.79
CA LEU A 303 -3.05 9.71 10.99
C LEU A 303 -2.24 9.48 9.72
N ALA A 304 -1.12 8.75 9.82
CA ALA A 304 -0.29 8.40 8.67
C ALA A 304 -1.08 7.60 7.62
N ASN A 305 -1.95 6.68 8.05
CA ASN A 305 -2.81 5.93 7.15
C ASN A 305 -3.86 6.81 6.46
N ASP A 306 -4.52 7.72 7.21
CA ASP A 306 -5.46 8.68 6.63
C ASP A 306 -4.77 9.58 5.60
N HIS A 307 -3.58 10.10 5.91
CA HIS A 307 -2.78 10.91 5.00
C HIS A 307 -2.38 10.15 3.73
N ASN A 308 -2.06 8.86 3.81
CA ASN A 308 -1.78 8.06 2.62
C ASN A 308 -3.02 7.89 1.72
N GLN A 309 -4.18 7.60 2.31
CA GLN A 309 -5.42 7.47 1.53
C GLN A 309 -5.82 8.81 0.88
N LEU A 310 -5.67 9.90 1.61
CA LEU A 310 -5.89 11.25 1.07
C LEU A 310 -4.90 11.58 -0.05
N LEU A 311 -3.61 11.26 0.14
CA LEU A 311 -2.59 11.44 -0.89
C LEU A 311 -2.97 10.75 -2.20
N MET A 312 -3.40 9.48 -2.16
CA MET A 312 -3.75 8.72 -3.37
C MET A 312 -4.85 9.43 -4.18
N THR A 313 -5.85 10.01 -3.49
CA THR A 313 -6.90 10.82 -4.12
C THR A 313 -6.36 12.12 -4.69
N VAL A 314 -5.53 12.84 -3.94
CA VAL A 314 -4.94 14.11 -4.37
C VAL A 314 -4.00 13.90 -5.55
N MET A 315 -3.20 12.82 -5.57
CA MET A 315 -2.31 12.47 -6.69
C MET A 315 -3.07 12.35 -8.01
N ASP A 316 -4.21 11.65 -8.03
CA ASP A 316 -5.00 11.51 -9.27
C ASP A 316 -5.54 12.87 -9.75
N LYS A 317 -6.06 13.70 -8.83
CA LYS A 317 -6.56 15.05 -9.16
C LYS A 317 -5.45 15.94 -9.73
N ILE A 318 -4.28 15.97 -9.09
CA ILE A 318 -3.16 16.80 -9.51
C ILE A 318 -2.56 16.28 -10.82
N ALA A 319 -2.40 14.96 -11.00
CA ALA A 319 -1.87 14.39 -12.23
C ALA A 319 -2.67 14.84 -13.46
N ARG A 320 -4.00 14.89 -13.36
CA ARG A 320 -4.88 15.36 -14.45
C ARG A 320 -4.64 16.83 -14.83
N ARG A 321 -4.34 17.71 -13.85
CA ARG A 321 -3.95 19.10 -14.14
C ARG A 321 -2.69 19.18 -14.99
N HIS A 322 -1.77 18.21 -14.82
CA HIS A 322 -0.52 18.12 -15.53
C HIS A 322 -0.58 17.19 -16.75
N GLN A 323 -1.79 16.78 -17.18
CA GLN A 323 -1.99 15.89 -18.33
C GLN A 323 -1.29 14.53 -18.16
N PHE A 324 -1.22 14.07 -16.91
CA PHE A 324 -0.76 12.75 -16.52
C PHE A 324 -1.88 11.92 -15.91
N ARG A 325 -1.66 10.61 -15.91
CA ARG A 325 -2.39 9.65 -15.09
C ARG A 325 -1.42 8.94 -14.16
N VAL A 326 -1.78 8.86 -12.88
CA VAL A 326 -1.06 8.07 -11.87
C VAL A 326 -1.48 6.61 -11.99
N LEU A 327 -0.52 5.71 -12.05
CA LEU A 327 -0.76 4.29 -11.94
C LEU A 327 -0.26 3.82 -10.57
N LEU A 328 -1.19 3.40 -9.74
CA LEU A 328 -0.91 2.84 -8.40
C LEU A 328 -0.93 1.31 -8.41
N HIS A 329 -1.22 0.67 -9.56
CA HIS A 329 -1.10 -0.77 -9.70
C HIS A 329 0.37 -1.19 -9.46
N GLU A 330 0.58 -2.29 -8.74
CA GLU A 330 1.91 -2.75 -8.31
C GLU A 330 2.83 -3.18 -9.45
N LYS A 331 2.26 -3.60 -10.58
CA LYS A 331 3.02 -4.03 -11.77
C LYS A 331 2.35 -3.55 -13.06
N PRO A 332 2.37 -2.24 -13.36
CA PRO A 332 1.70 -1.71 -14.55
C PRO A 332 2.34 -2.20 -15.86
N PHE A 333 3.65 -2.48 -15.83
CA PHE A 333 4.42 -2.90 -17.00
C PHE A 333 5.20 -4.17 -16.69
N LYS A 334 5.05 -5.21 -17.54
CA LYS A 334 5.80 -6.47 -17.41
C LYS A 334 7.27 -6.25 -17.77
N GLY A 335 8.18 -6.90 -17.06
CA GLY A 335 9.62 -6.87 -17.36
C GLY A 335 10.43 -5.76 -16.68
N ILE A 336 9.79 -4.79 -16.04
CA ILE A 336 10.46 -3.70 -15.28
C ILE A 336 10.02 -3.72 -13.83
N ASN A 337 10.57 -2.81 -12.99
CA ASN A 337 10.19 -2.68 -11.58
C ASN A 337 8.67 -2.58 -11.39
N GLY A 338 8.20 -3.09 -10.27
CA GLY A 338 6.88 -2.81 -9.74
C GLY A 338 6.93 -1.72 -8.68
N SER A 339 5.78 -1.21 -8.27
CA SER A 339 5.63 -0.20 -7.24
C SER A 339 5.13 -0.79 -5.93
N GLY A 340 5.78 -0.42 -4.84
CA GLY A 340 5.40 -0.76 -3.48
C GLY A 340 4.92 0.45 -2.69
N LYS A 341 4.55 0.16 -1.45
CA LYS A 341 4.27 1.13 -0.42
C LYS A 341 4.96 0.65 0.86
N HIS A 342 6.26 0.93 0.96
CA HIS A 342 7.04 0.43 2.09
C HIS A 342 6.53 1.06 3.39
N ASN A 343 6.17 0.23 4.35
CA ASN A 343 5.69 0.68 5.65
C ASN A 343 6.84 0.65 6.66
N ASN A 344 7.39 1.83 6.97
CA ASN A 344 8.36 2.01 8.04
C ASN A 344 7.62 2.05 9.39
N TRP A 345 7.70 0.98 10.14
CA TRP A 345 6.99 0.77 11.40
C TRP A 345 7.92 0.86 12.60
N SER A 346 7.51 1.59 13.63
CA SER A 346 8.22 1.71 14.90
C SER A 346 7.26 1.92 16.06
N LEU A 347 7.78 1.75 17.30
CA LEU A 347 7.07 2.04 18.54
C LEU A 347 7.86 3.05 19.36
N GLY A 348 7.17 4.02 19.94
CA GLY A 348 7.80 5.04 20.79
C GLY A 348 6.95 5.39 22.00
N THR A 349 7.60 5.72 23.11
CA THR A 349 6.94 6.07 24.36
C THR A 349 6.51 7.55 24.39
N ASP A 350 5.55 7.88 25.22
CA ASP A 350 5.18 9.26 25.58
C ASP A 350 6.31 10.04 26.28
N THR A 351 7.33 9.33 26.77
CA THR A 351 8.56 9.92 27.32
C THR A 351 9.64 10.18 26.26
N GLY A 352 9.33 9.94 24.96
CA GLY A 352 10.21 10.25 23.83
C GLY A 352 11.26 9.19 23.48
N VAL A 353 11.13 7.96 23.98
CA VAL A 353 12.07 6.84 23.70
C VAL A 353 11.58 6.04 22.52
N ASN A 354 12.42 5.86 21.48
CA ASN A 354 12.18 4.88 20.42
C ASN A 354 12.54 3.47 20.91
N LEU A 355 11.53 2.58 20.95
CA LEU A 355 11.68 1.22 21.49
C LEU A 355 12.46 0.28 20.56
N LEU A 356 12.59 0.64 19.27
CA LEU A 356 13.40 -0.09 18.29
C LEU A 356 14.76 0.59 18.01
N GLY A 357 15.13 1.61 18.78
CA GLY A 357 16.43 2.27 18.70
C GLY A 357 17.41 1.76 19.77
N PRO A 358 18.66 1.38 19.39
CA PRO A 358 19.69 1.06 20.39
C PRO A 358 19.96 2.24 21.31
N GLY A 359 20.09 1.97 22.62
CA GLY A 359 20.40 2.94 23.63
C GLY A 359 21.89 3.07 23.95
N LYS A 360 22.21 3.97 24.87
CA LYS A 360 23.59 4.23 25.33
C LYS A 360 23.96 3.39 26.57
N THR A 361 22.98 2.97 27.35
CA THR A 361 23.17 2.22 28.58
C THR A 361 22.81 0.74 28.39
N ALA A 362 23.26 -0.13 29.29
CA ALA A 362 22.91 -1.56 29.27
C ALA A 362 21.38 -1.77 29.45
N SER A 363 20.72 -0.95 30.26
CA SER A 363 19.26 -1.04 30.48
C SER A 363 18.48 -0.63 29.22
N GLU A 364 18.87 0.48 28.56
CA GLU A 364 18.28 0.92 27.30
C GLU A 364 18.48 -0.14 26.19
N ASN A 365 19.63 -0.77 26.14
CA ASN A 365 19.91 -1.84 25.20
C ASN A 365 19.11 -3.11 25.50
N LEU A 366 18.87 -3.43 26.77
CA LEU A 366 18.00 -4.54 27.16
C LEU A 366 16.55 -4.26 26.73
N GLN A 367 16.07 -3.03 26.91
CA GLN A 367 14.77 -2.61 26.43
C GLN A 367 14.66 -2.73 24.91
N PHE A 368 15.63 -2.19 24.17
CA PHE A 368 15.69 -2.31 22.72
C PHE A 368 15.63 -3.77 22.25
N ILE A 369 16.49 -4.64 22.80
CA ILE A 369 16.51 -6.08 22.46
C ILE A 369 15.17 -6.75 22.82
N THR A 370 14.54 -6.35 23.91
CA THR A 370 13.21 -6.86 24.29
C THR A 370 12.19 -6.60 23.19
N PHE A 371 12.07 -5.37 22.74
CA PHE A 371 11.11 -5.02 21.67
C PHE A 371 11.49 -5.61 20.32
N LEU A 372 12.77 -5.62 19.97
CA LEU A 372 13.27 -6.24 18.73
C LEU A 372 12.95 -7.74 18.68
N VAL A 373 13.25 -8.49 19.75
CA VAL A 373 13.02 -9.94 19.81
C VAL A 373 11.52 -10.26 19.79
N ASN A 374 10.69 -9.48 20.48
CA ASN A 374 9.24 -9.62 20.38
C ASN A 374 8.73 -9.37 18.96
N ALA A 375 9.24 -8.36 18.26
CA ALA A 375 8.86 -8.09 16.88
C ALA A 375 9.21 -9.26 15.93
N ILE A 376 10.43 -9.77 15.97
CA ILE A 376 10.82 -10.92 15.11
C ILE A 376 10.10 -12.21 15.50
N SER A 377 9.77 -12.40 16.78
CA SER A 377 8.96 -13.54 17.24
C SER A 377 7.52 -13.44 16.75
N ALA A 378 6.93 -12.25 16.79
CA ALA A 378 5.59 -11.97 16.25
C ALA A 378 5.55 -12.30 14.75
N VAL A 379 6.53 -11.83 13.98
CA VAL A 379 6.65 -12.13 12.54
C VAL A 379 6.84 -13.63 12.28
N TYR A 380 7.59 -14.31 13.11
CA TYR A 380 7.79 -15.76 12.96
C TYR A 380 6.51 -16.55 13.22
N LYS A 381 5.84 -16.32 14.35
CA LYS A 381 4.64 -17.05 14.75
C LYS A 381 3.46 -16.79 13.82
N HIS A 382 3.32 -15.55 13.34
CA HIS A 382 2.20 -15.12 12.50
C HIS A 382 2.60 -14.86 11.04
N ASN A 383 3.61 -15.60 10.57
CA ASN A 383 4.21 -15.48 9.25
C ASN A 383 3.17 -15.55 8.11
N GLY A 384 2.28 -16.54 8.16
CA GLY A 384 1.23 -16.72 7.16
C GLY A 384 0.20 -15.57 7.17
N LEU A 385 -0.19 -15.07 8.36
CA LEU A 385 -1.09 -13.92 8.48
C LEU A 385 -0.48 -12.64 7.92
N LEU A 386 0.80 -12.37 8.24
CA LEU A 386 1.52 -11.21 7.69
C LEU A 386 1.62 -11.30 6.16
N LYS A 387 1.84 -12.49 5.61
CA LYS A 387 1.79 -12.73 4.18
C LYS A 387 0.39 -12.44 3.61
N ALA A 388 -0.67 -12.89 4.25
CA ALA A 388 -2.04 -12.61 3.83
C ALA A 388 -2.35 -11.11 3.82
N SER A 389 -1.79 -10.35 4.78
CA SER A 389 -2.02 -8.92 4.92
C SER A 389 -1.40 -8.04 3.83
N ILE A 390 -0.50 -8.60 3.03
CA ILE A 390 0.13 -7.89 1.90
C ILE A 390 -0.24 -8.49 0.54
N MET A 391 -1.06 -9.53 0.54
CA MET A 391 -1.40 -10.22 -0.69
C MET A 391 -2.69 -9.68 -1.29
N SER A 392 -2.63 -9.38 -2.59
CA SER A 392 -3.78 -8.98 -3.40
C SER A 392 -3.62 -9.49 -4.83
N ALA A 393 -4.67 -9.41 -5.63
CA ALA A 393 -4.62 -9.79 -7.05
C ALA A 393 -3.57 -8.96 -7.82
N THR A 394 -3.32 -7.73 -7.39
CA THR A 394 -2.41 -6.78 -8.03
C THR A 394 -0.98 -6.91 -7.51
N ASN A 395 -0.80 -7.01 -6.18
CA ASN A 395 0.53 -7.14 -5.57
C ASN A 395 1.22 -8.49 -5.86
N ALA A 396 0.44 -9.55 -6.13
CA ALA A 396 0.97 -10.85 -6.54
C ALA A 396 1.86 -10.77 -7.80
N HIS A 397 1.57 -9.84 -8.72
CA HIS A 397 2.39 -9.61 -9.92
C HIS A 397 3.74 -8.94 -9.65
N ARG A 398 3.87 -8.20 -8.54
CA ARG A 398 5.08 -7.48 -8.16
C ARG A 398 6.06 -8.36 -7.39
N LEU A 399 5.57 -9.17 -6.44
CA LEU A 399 6.40 -9.87 -5.45
C LEU A 399 7.32 -10.91 -6.10
N GLY A 400 8.59 -10.92 -5.67
CA GLY A 400 9.58 -11.92 -6.04
C GLY A 400 10.47 -11.58 -7.23
N ALA A 401 10.41 -10.37 -7.78
CA ALA A 401 11.28 -9.92 -8.87
C ALA A 401 11.49 -8.41 -8.89
N ASN A 402 12.57 -7.94 -9.52
CA ASN A 402 12.82 -6.53 -9.83
C ASN A 402 12.72 -5.63 -8.57
N GLU A 403 13.56 -5.86 -7.57
CA GLU A 403 13.63 -5.14 -6.30
C GLU A 403 12.44 -5.35 -5.34
N ALA A 404 11.37 -6.02 -5.75
CA ALA A 404 10.29 -6.40 -4.86
C ALA A 404 10.62 -7.66 -4.06
N PRO A 405 10.38 -7.70 -2.73
CA PRO A 405 10.66 -8.87 -1.92
C PRO A 405 9.82 -10.07 -2.36
N PRO A 406 10.28 -11.32 -2.10
CA PRO A 406 9.45 -12.50 -2.34
C PRO A 406 8.26 -12.54 -1.37
N ALA A 407 7.22 -13.28 -1.74
CA ALA A 407 6.06 -13.51 -0.89
C ALA A 407 6.33 -14.43 0.33
N ILE A 408 7.58 -14.81 0.58
CA ILE A 408 8.01 -15.55 1.78
C ILE A 408 8.48 -14.53 2.81
N ILE A 409 7.68 -14.33 3.86
CA ILE A 409 8.01 -13.36 4.90
C ILE A 409 9.21 -13.85 5.72
N SER A 410 10.30 -13.12 5.65
CA SER A 410 11.53 -13.32 6.44
C SER A 410 12.01 -11.99 7.00
N THR A 411 12.90 -12.02 8.00
CA THR A 411 13.40 -10.82 8.66
C THR A 411 14.90 -10.67 8.45
N PHE A 412 15.32 -9.51 7.97
CA PHE A 412 16.70 -9.07 7.89
C PHE A 412 17.05 -8.17 9.09
N LEU A 413 18.15 -8.44 9.77
CA LEU A 413 18.57 -7.68 10.96
C LEU A 413 19.93 -6.98 10.79
N GLY A 414 20.67 -7.34 9.74
CA GLY A 414 22.06 -6.96 9.57
C GLY A 414 23.02 -7.78 10.45
N THR A 415 24.30 -7.73 10.09
CA THR A 415 25.34 -8.60 10.69
C THR A 415 25.57 -8.35 12.18
N GLN A 416 25.51 -7.08 12.61
CA GLN A 416 25.76 -6.72 14.02
C GLN A 416 24.65 -7.19 14.96
N VAL A 417 23.40 -6.88 14.63
CA VAL A 417 22.24 -7.29 15.46
C VAL A 417 22.14 -8.81 15.49
N SER A 418 22.32 -9.47 14.34
CA SER A 418 22.34 -10.94 14.25
C SER A 418 23.42 -11.56 15.15
N ALA A 419 24.63 -11.01 15.14
CA ALA A 419 25.74 -11.49 16.00
C ALA A 419 25.45 -11.30 17.50
N VAL A 420 24.83 -10.15 17.87
CA VAL A 420 24.43 -9.90 19.27
C VAL A 420 23.37 -10.91 19.72
N LEU A 421 22.37 -11.17 18.92
CA LEU A 421 21.32 -12.15 19.24
C LEU A 421 21.89 -13.57 19.36
N ASP A 422 22.80 -13.98 18.48
CA ASP A 422 23.45 -15.30 18.53
C ASP A 422 24.35 -15.44 19.76
N LYS A 423 25.08 -14.39 20.14
CA LYS A 423 25.87 -14.35 21.37
C LYS A 423 24.97 -14.47 22.61
N LEU A 424 23.84 -13.73 22.66
CA LEU A 424 22.88 -13.84 23.75
C LEU A 424 22.28 -15.26 23.85
N ALA A 425 21.93 -15.87 22.73
CA ALA A 425 21.38 -17.23 22.69
C ALA A 425 22.38 -18.27 23.21
N ALA A 426 23.68 -18.06 23.00
CA ALA A 426 24.77 -18.96 23.41
C ALA A 426 25.30 -18.69 24.85
N SER A 427 25.08 -17.47 25.40
CA SER A 427 25.66 -17.05 26.68
C SER A 427 25.17 -17.92 27.85
N LYS A 428 26.06 -18.17 28.84
CA LYS A 428 25.76 -18.92 30.06
C LYS A 428 25.54 -18.02 31.30
N GLY A 429 25.65 -16.68 31.15
CA GLY A 429 25.54 -15.67 32.21
C GLY A 429 24.85 -14.39 31.80
N ASP A 430 24.86 -13.41 32.70
CA ASP A 430 24.21 -12.09 32.52
C ASP A 430 25.19 -11.11 31.85
N ASP A 431 25.72 -11.44 30.68
CA ASP A 431 26.64 -10.56 29.95
C ASP A 431 25.93 -9.29 29.48
N ALA A 432 26.50 -8.13 29.85
CA ALA A 432 25.94 -6.84 29.45
C ALA A 432 25.88 -6.69 27.93
N ILE A 433 24.74 -6.28 27.43
CA ILE A 433 24.53 -6.01 26.00
C ILE A 433 25.25 -4.70 25.65
N ARG A 434 26.32 -4.79 24.84
CA ARG A 434 27.02 -3.64 24.29
C ARG A 434 26.88 -3.62 22.80
N PHE A 435 26.35 -2.51 22.28
CA PHE A 435 26.39 -2.17 20.85
C PHE A 435 27.55 -1.23 20.59
N ASP A 436 28.40 -1.58 19.63
CA ASP A 436 29.49 -0.72 19.18
C ASP A 436 28.91 0.29 18.17
N ALA A 437 28.54 1.48 18.68
CA ALA A 437 27.75 2.45 17.96
C ALA A 437 28.52 3.28 16.91
N LYS A 438 29.87 3.11 16.78
CA LYS A 438 30.65 4.02 15.93
C LYS A 438 31.89 3.32 15.32
N ASN A 439 31.73 2.74 14.15
CA ASN A 439 32.87 2.58 13.25
C ASN A 439 33.07 3.85 12.42
N VAL A 440 34.19 4.53 12.64
CA VAL A 440 34.56 5.72 11.89
C VAL A 440 35.33 5.30 10.63
N PHE A 441 34.77 5.54 9.47
CA PHE A 441 35.43 5.32 8.20
C PHE A 441 36.19 6.58 7.80
N LYS A 442 37.52 6.51 7.70
CA LYS A 442 38.35 7.56 7.11
C LYS A 442 38.53 7.27 5.62
N MET A 443 37.90 8.05 4.75
CA MET A 443 38.29 8.04 3.34
C MET A 443 39.69 8.63 3.21
N SER A 444 40.67 7.76 2.99
CA SER A 444 42.06 8.17 2.79
C SER A 444 42.20 8.93 1.47
N GLY A 445 42.82 10.11 1.52
CA GLY A 445 43.20 10.87 0.35
C GLY A 445 42.29 12.03 -0.08
N ILE A 446 41.16 12.28 0.61
CA ILE A 446 40.27 13.42 0.30
C ILE A 446 40.19 14.33 1.53
N SER A 447 41.04 15.37 1.53
CA SER A 447 41.23 16.25 2.70
C SER A 447 40.04 17.14 3.09
N HIS A 448 39.09 17.35 2.17
CA HIS A 448 37.94 18.24 2.39
C HIS A 448 36.64 17.51 2.75
N ILE A 449 36.64 16.18 2.74
CA ILE A 449 35.44 15.43 3.12
C ILE A 449 35.47 15.17 4.64
N PRO A 450 34.37 15.52 5.36
CA PRO A 450 34.24 15.19 6.77
C PRO A 450 34.35 13.69 7.01
N THR A 451 34.81 13.33 8.19
CA THR A 451 34.84 11.91 8.62
C THR A 451 33.42 11.34 8.62
N LEU A 452 33.19 10.29 7.82
CA LEU A 452 31.89 9.62 7.73
C LEU A 452 31.75 8.59 8.87
N LEU A 453 30.59 8.61 9.50
CA LEU A 453 30.18 7.55 10.41
C LEU A 453 29.57 6.43 9.56
N LEU A 454 30.12 5.21 9.68
CA LEU A 454 29.46 4.04 9.12
C LEU A 454 28.24 3.71 9.95
N ASP A 455 27.09 3.79 9.31
CA ASP A 455 25.89 3.14 9.84
C ASP A 455 26.00 1.65 9.51
N ASN A 456 25.95 0.79 10.56
CA ASN A 456 26.07 -0.66 10.43
C ASN A 456 24.75 -1.32 9.97
N THR A 457 23.81 -0.56 9.47
CA THR A 457 22.55 -1.04 8.88
C THR A 457 22.74 -1.21 7.38
N ASP A 458 23.17 -2.40 6.98
CA ASP A 458 23.12 -2.80 5.58
C ASP A 458 21.65 -3.07 5.20
N ARG A 459 21.28 -2.73 3.95
CA ARG A 459 19.93 -2.97 3.43
C ARG A 459 19.94 -4.22 2.55
N ASN A 460 19.18 -5.22 2.93
CA ASN A 460 18.87 -6.33 2.04
C ASN A 460 17.56 -6.04 1.30
N ARG A 461 17.66 -5.60 0.03
CA ARG A 461 16.51 -5.23 -0.80
C ARG A 461 15.56 -6.40 -1.11
N THR A 462 16.01 -7.64 -0.93
CA THR A 462 15.19 -8.84 -1.12
C THR A 462 14.45 -9.26 0.14
N SER A 463 14.67 -8.60 1.29
CA SER A 463 13.97 -8.91 2.54
C SER A 463 12.61 -8.24 2.60
N PRO A 464 11.51 -8.96 2.85
CA PRO A 464 10.18 -8.37 3.01
C PRO A 464 9.99 -7.60 4.31
N PHE A 465 10.77 -7.91 5.37
CA PHE A 465 10.72 -7.25 6.67
C PHE A 465 12.13 -7.00 7.19
N ALA A 466 12.62 -5.77 7.02
CA ALA A 466 14.01 -5.42 7.28
C ALA A 466 14.14 -4.44 8.45
N PHE A 467 15.05 -4.73 9.40
CA PHE A 467 15.45 -3.79 10.43
C PHE A 467 16.42 -2.75 9.85
N THR A 468 16.11 -1.47 9.99
CA THR A 468 16.88 -0.36 9.42
C THR A 468 17.49 0.57 10.50
N GLY A 469 17.84 0.00 11.66
CA GLY A 469 18.58 0.68 12.72
C GLY A 469 17.72 1.24 13.86
N ASN A 470 16.51 1.70 13.57
CA ASN A 470 15.58 2.24 14.57
C ASN A 470 14.10 1.96 14.28
N ARG A 471 13.83 1.14 13.26
CA ARG A 471 12.50 0.74 12.80
C ARG A 471 12.60 -0.53 11.96
N PHE A 472 11.46 -1.14 11.70
CA PHE A 472 11.32 -2.15 10.65
C PHE A 472 10.65 -1.54 9.41
N GLU A 473 11.17 -1.88 8.26
CA GLU A 473 10.60 -1.57 6.96
C GLU A 473 9.88 -2.81 6.42
N PHE A 474 8.54 -2.75 6.33
CA PHE A 474 7.73 -3.79 5.72
C PHE A 474 7.56 -3.47 4.24
N ARG A 475 8.45 -4.04 3.42
CA ARG A 475 8.63 -3.73 1.98
C ARG A 475 7.61 -4.39 1.06
N ALA A 476 6.90 -5.41 1.56
CA ALA A 476 6.01 -6.24 0.75
C ALA A 476 4.62 -5.63 0.53
N VAL A 477 4.28 -4.51 1.16
CA VAL A 477 2.99 -3.81 0.97
C VAL A 477 2.89 -3.24 -0.44
N GLY A 478 1.76 -3.43 -1.10
CA GLY A 478 1.52 -2.96 -2.47
C GLY A 478 1.21 -1.47 -2.56
N SER A 479 1.58 -0.83 -3.68
CA SER A 479 1.38 0.60 -3.88
C SER A 479 -0.09 1.03 -3.92
N SER A 480 -1.02 0.15 -4.33
CA SER A 480 -2.45 0.42 -4.31
C SER A 480 -3.14 0.03 -3.01
N ASP A 481 -2.46 -0.73 -2.13
CA ASP A 481 -3.05 -1.25 -0.90
C ASP A 481 -3.23 -0.17 0.19
N ASN A 482 -4.14 -0.42 1.13
CA ASN A 482 -4.29 0.39 2.33
C ASN A 482 -3.25 -0.05 3.37
N CYS A 483 -2.45 0.88 3.90
CA CYS A 483 -1.43 0.58 4.92
C CYS A 483 -2.00 -0.08 6.17
N ALA A 484 -3.27 0.20 6.50
CA ALA A 484 -3.92 -0.32 7.70
C ALA A 484 -3.90 -1.85 7.76
N GLU A 485 -4.04 -2.54 6.63
CA GLU A 485 -4.14 -4.00 6.63
C GLU A 485 -2.87 -4.66 7.18
N ALA A 486 -1.71 -4.26 6.67
CA ALA A 486 -0.42 -4.73 7.18
C ALA A 486 -0.18 -4.31 8.63
N MET A 487 -0.57 -3.08 8.99
CA MET A 487 -0.42 -2.56 10.36
C MET A 487 -1.33 -3.27 11.36
N ILE A 488 -2.57 -3.60 10.99
CA ILE A 488 -3.48 -4.37 11.84
C ILE A 488 -2.87 -5.74 12.19
N ALA A 489 -2.38 -6.46 11.19
CA ALA A 489 -1.76 -7.77 11.40
C ALA A 489 -0.50 -7.67 12.26
N LEU A 490 0.42 -6.75 11.94
CA LEU A 490 1.69 -6.57 12.64
C LEU A 490 1.48 -6.11 14.10
N ASN A 491 0.65 -5.09 14.32
CA ASN A 491 0.37 -4.56 15.66
C ASN A 491 -0.31 -5.60 16.55
N THR A 492 -1.26 -6.37 16.01
CA THR A 492 -1.96 -7.42 16.76
C THR A 492 -1.01 -8.56 17.14
N ALA A 493 -0.16 -9.00 16.20
CA ALA A 493 0.86 -10.01 16.46
C ALA A 493 1.86 -9.52 17.51
N MET A 494 2.32 -8.26 17.42
CA MET A 494 3.22 -7.65 18.39
C MET A 494 2.59 -7.54 19.79
N ALA A 495 1.32 -7.12 19.87
CA ALA A 495 0.58 -7.03 21.14
C ALA A 495 0.47 -8.39 21.82
N SER A 496 0.19 -9.44 21.05
CA SER A 496 0.12 -10.82 21.56
C SER A 496 1.47 -11.28 22.10
N GLU A 497 2.57 -11.09 21.34
CA GLU A 497 3.89 -11.47 21.79
C GLU A 497 4.35 -10.74 23.05
N LEU A 498 4.14 -9.43 23.12
CA LEU A 498 4.47 -8.64 24.31
C LEU A 498 3.67 -9.11 25.53
N THR A 499 2.41 -9.51 25.33
CA THR A 499 1.56 -10.03 26.40
C THR A 499 2.07 -11.39 26.91
N GLU A 500 2.45 -12.30 26.01
CA GLU A 500 3.01 -13.60 26.38
C GLU A 500 4.41 -13.45 27.01
N PHE A 501 5.23 -12.56 26.45
CA PHE A 501 6.54 -12.23 27.02
C PHE A 501 6.41 -11.74 28.47
N ARG A 502 5.50 -10.78 28.71
CA ARG A 502 5.24 -10.28 30.07
C ARG A 502 4.81 -11.38 31.01
N LYS A 503 3.84 -12.21 30.66
CA LYS A 503 3.40 -13.35 31.48
C LYS A 503 4.56 -14.28 31.84
N ALA A 504 5.44 -14.59 30.89
CA ALA A 504 6.58 -15.46 31.11
C ALA A 504 7.64 -14.83 32.04
N VAL A 505 7.86 -13.52 31.93
CA VAL A 505 8.79 -12.76 32.80
C VAL A 505 8.21 -12.65 34.21
N ASP A 506 6.94 -12.28 34.37
CA ASP A 506 6.27 -12.15 35.68
C ASP A 506 6.29 -13.50 36.43
N ALA A 507 5.98 -14.61 35.79
CA ALA A 507 6.04 -15.95 36.40
C ALA A 507 7.43 -16.28 36.92
N LYS A 508 8.51 -15.86 36.23
CA LYS A 508 9.89 -16.05 36.70
C LYS A 508 10.22 -15.13 37.87
N ILE A 509 9.74 -13.91 37.86
CA ILE A 509 9.94 -12.96 39.01
C ILE A 509 9.20 -13.50 40.24
N GLU A 510 7.98 -13.98 40.09
CA GLU A 510 7.23 -14.62 41.18
C GLU A 510 7.91 -15.86 41.74
N SER A 511 8.65 -16.60 40.92
CA SER A 511 9.49 -17.73 41.38
C SER A 511 10.82 -17.30 42.09
N GLY A 512 11.02 -16.01 42.29
CA GLY A 512 12.18 -15.44 43.03
C GLY A 512 13.38 -15.09 42.14
N ILE A 513 13.24 -15.10 40.81
CA ILE A 513 14.32 -14.71 39.90
C ILE A 513 14.33 -13.16 39.81
N LYS A 514 15.51 -12.54 39.85
CA LYS A 514 15.66 -11.10 39.65
C LYS A 514 15.13 -10.66 38.28
N LYS A 515 14.50 -9.51 38.22
CA LYS A 515 13.80 -8.98 37.01
C LYS A 515 14.66 -9.03 35.75
N GLU A 516 15.89 -8.48 35.80
CA GLU A 516 16.77 -8.44 34.62
C GLU A 516 17.12 -9.85 34.12
N LYS A 517 17.37 -10.77 35.08
CA LYS A 517 17.69 -12.18 34.78
C LYS A 517 16.48 -12.90 34.19
N ALA A 518 15.28 -12.66 34.71
CA ALA A 518 14.02 -13.19 34.16
C ALA A 518 13.81 -12.75 32.71
N ILE A 519 14.00 -11.45 32.41
CA ILE A 519 13.96 -10.91 31.06
C ILE A 519 14.97 -11.61 30.15
N TYR A 520 16.23 -11.73 30.56
CA TYR A 520 17.27 -12.42 29.77
C TYR A 520 16.92 -13.87 29.46
N GLU A 521 16.43 -14.61 30.43
CA GLU A 521 16.11 -16.04 30.26
C GLU A 521 14.97 -16.23 29.27
N VAL A 522 13.93 -15.37 29.32
CA VAL A 522 12.82 -15.42 28.37
C VAL A 522 13.30 -15.02 26.96
N LEU A 523 14.07 -13.94 26.83
CA LEU A 523 14.63 -13.53 25.54
C LEU A 523 15.49 -14.60 24.89
N LYS A 524 16.35 -15.31 25.67
CA LYS A 524 17.14 -16.42 25.14
C LYS A 524 16.29 -17.55 24.55
N GLN A 525 15.16 -17.86 25.18
CA GLN A 525 14.22 -18.87 24.68
C GLN A 525 13.58 -18.39 23.37
N MET A 526 13.11 -17.15 23.35
CA MET A 526 12.48 -16.55 22.17
C MET A 526 13.44 -16.45 20.98
N ILE A 527 14.70 -15.99 21.20
CA ILE A 527 15.71 -15.87 20.14
C ILE A 527 15.98 -17.23 19.48
N LYS A 528 16.04 -18.31 20.28
CA LYS A 528 16.20 -19.66 19.74
C LYS A 528 14.97 -20.13 18.96
N ALA A 529 13.79 -19.88 19.48
CA ALA A 529 12.54 -20.30 18.88
C ALA A 529 12.27 -19.61 17.53
N CYS A 530 12.52 -18.30 17.45
CA CYS A 530 12.27 -17.53 16.22
C CYS A 530 13.48 -17.45 15.27
N LYS A 531 14.56 -18.22 15.50
CA LYS A 531 15.75 -18.17 14.65
C LYS A 531 15.46 -18.45 13.17
N ALA A 532 14.47 -19.29 12.89
CA ALA A 532 14.09 -19.70 11.55
C ALA A 532 13.62 -18.54 10.64
N ILE A 533 13.13 -17.43 11.22
CA ILE A 533 12.63 -16.28 10.44
C ILE A 533 13.77 -15.39 9.92
N ARG A 534 14.96 -15.43 10.55
CA ARG A 534 16.09 -14.57 10.18
C ARG A 534 16.76 -15.05 8.92
N PHE A 535 16.94 -14.16 7.94
CA PHE A 535 17.58 -14.46 6.67
C PHE A 535 18.32 -13.23 6.12
N ASP A 536 19.60 -13.40 5.83
CA ASP A 536 20.51 -12.33 5.37
C ASP A 536 20.98 -12.54 3.91
N GLY A 537 20.47 -13.57 3.23
CA GLY A 537 20.88 -13.96 1.87
C GLY A 537 20.01 -13.36 0.75
N ASN A 538 20.21 -13.88 -0.46
CA ASN A 538 19.40 -13.53 -1.62
C ASN A 538 18.01 -14.18 -1.56
N GLY A 539 16.96 -13.39 -1.29
CA GLY A 539 15.57 -13.84 -1.19
C GLY A 539 14.96 -14.32 -2.50
N TYR A 540 15.58 -14.07 -3.65
CA TYR A 540 15.09 -14.52 -4.96
C TYR A 540 15.56 -15.92 -5.33
N SER A 541 16.54 -16.47 -4.63
CA SER A 541 17.17 -17.75 -4.99
C SER A 541 16.24 -18.95 -4.76
N GLU A 542 16.36 -19.97 -5.59
CA GLU A 542 15.62 -21.23 -5.43
C GLU A 542 16.07 -21.98 -4.17
N GLU A 543 17.35 -21.83 -3.78
CA GLU A 543 17.90 -22.36 -2.54
C GLU A 543 17.17 -21.79 -1.33
N TRP A 544 16.87 -20.47 -1.35
CA TRP A 544 16.07 -19.85 -0.29
C TRP A 544 14.67 -20.41 -0.23
N LYS A 545 13.97 -20.56 -1.36
CA LYS A 545 12.63 -21.14 -1.37
C LYS A 545 12.60 -22.55 -0.77
N ALA A 546 13.58 -23.38 -1.12
CA ALA A 546 13.72 -24.72 -0.55
C ALA A 546 14.04 -24.68 0.95
N GLU A 547 14.90 -23.76 1.38
CA GLU A 547 15.25 -23.58 2.78
C GLU A 547 14.11 -23.02 3.62
N ALA A 548 13.38 -22.03 3.13
CA ALA A 548 12.21 -21.46 3.80
C ALA A 548 11.15 -22.54 4.10
N LYS A 549 10.92 -23.42 3.14
CA LYS A 549 10.03 -24.58 3.33
C LYS A 549 10.54 -25.53 4.43
N ARG A 550 11.84 -25.82 4.45
CA ARG A 550 12.45 -26.65 5.52
C ARG A 550 12.38 -25.98 6.89
N ARG A 551 12.41 -24.64 6.95
CA ARG A 551 12.27 -23.86 8.18
C ARG A 551 10.81 -23.73 8.64
N GLY A 552 9.83 -24.23 7.87
CA GLY A 552 8.40 -24.15 8.18
C GLY A 552 7.78 -22.79 7.93
N LEU A 553 8.41 -21.92 7.10
CA LEU A 553 7.84 -20.65 6.70
C LEU A 553 6.75 -20.85 5.64
N ASP A 554 5.78 -19.95 5.59
CA ASP A 554 4.71 -20.01 4.61
C ASP A 554 5.24 -19.73 3.21
N CYS A 555 5.18 -20.73 2.33
CA CYS A 555 5.64 -20.67 0.94
C CYS A 555 4.48 -20.76 -0.08
N GLU A 556 3.21 -20.65 0.37
CA GLU A 556 2.05 -20.64 -0.54
C GLU A 556 2.15 -19.47 -1.54
N THR A 557 1.81 -19.69 -2.79
CA THR A 557 1.87 -18.71 -3.88
C THR A 557 0.50 -18.36 -4.45
N SER A 558 -0.50 -19.23 -4.25
CA SER A 558 -1.87 -18.97 -4.70
C SER A 558 -2.55 -17.93 -3.82
N THR A 559 -2.82 -16.75 -4.39
CA THR A 559 -3.46 -15.64 -3.67
C THR A 559 -4.77 -16.05 -2.98
N PRO A 560 -5.72 -16.76 -3.61
CA PRO A 560 -6.93 -17.22 -2.93
C PRO A 560 -6.67 -18.14 -1.73
N LEU A 561 -5.65 -19.01 -1.80
CA LEU A 561 -5.28 -19.92 -0.71
C LEU A 561 -4.56 -19.18 0.43
N ILE A 562 -3.80 -18.13 0.12
CA ILE A 562 -3.13 -17.31 1.13
C ILE A 562 -4.17 -16.62 2.02
N PHE A 563 -5.32 -16.21 1.48
CA PHE A 563 -6.38 -15.58 2.27
C PHE A 563 -6.98 -16.49 3.36
N ASP A 564 -6.86 -17.82 3.24
CA ASP A 564 -7.26 -18.77 4.28
C ASP A 564 -6.58 -18.48 5.63
N ARG A 565 -5.39 -17.84 5.61
CA ARG A 565 -4.65 -17.47 6.82
C ARG A 565 -5.37 -16.50 7.74
N TYR A 566 -6.33 -15.73 7.23
CA TYR A 566 -7.16 -14.87 8.09
C TYR A 566 -8.14 -15.62 8.98
N ILE A 567 -8.62 -16.77 8.50
CA ILE A 567 -9.67 -17.57 9.16
C ILE A 567 -9.16 -18.89 9.74
N ASP A 568 -7.84 -19.11 9.73
CA ASP A 568 -7.27 -20.24 10.46
C ASP A 568 -7.44 -20.07 11.98
N LYS A 569 -7.33 -21.18 12.72
CA LYS A 569 -7.60 -21.18 14.17
C LYS A 569 -6.66 -20.25 14.94
N GLU A 570 -5.42 -20.11 14.49
CA GLU A 570 -4.39 -19.30 15.15
C GLU A 570 -4.68 -17.82 14.96
N SER A 571 -5.02 -17.40 13.75
CA SER A 571 -5.37 -16.02 13.43
C SER A 571 -6.69 -15.59 14.10
N VAL A 572 -7.73 -16.44 14.06
CA VAL A 572 -8.99 -16.17 14.75
C VAL A 572 -8.76 -16.01 16.25
N LYS A 573 -7.95 -16.88 16.86
CA LYS A 573 -7.59 -16.78 18.28
C LYS A 573 -6.81 -15.50 18.56
N LEU A 574 -5.79 -15.19 17.76
CA LEU A 574 -4.98 -13.98 17.89
C LEU A 574 -5.84 -12.72 17.92
N PHE A 575 -6.66 -12.54 16.91
CA PHE A 575 -7.48 -11.33 16.76
C PHE A 575 -8.57 -11.23 17.84
N SER A 576 -9.17 -12.35 18.22
CA SER A 576 -10.19 -12.38 19.29
C SER A 576 -9.58 -12.09 20.66
N ASP A 577 -8.43 -12.70 21.01
CA ASP A 577 -7.75 -12.48 22.29
C ASP A 577 -7.28 -11.02 22.44
N MET A 578 -6.89 -10.38 21.34
CA MET A 578 -6.45 -8.97 21.34
C MET A 578 -7.62 -7.97 21.14
N GLY A 579 -8.85 -8.46 20.93
CA GLY A 579 -10.04 -7.62 20.75
C GLY A 579 -10.05 -6.80 19.47
N VAL A 580 -9.35 -7.26 18.41
CA VAL A 580 -9.23 -6.53 17.14
C VAL A 580 -10.33 -6.92 16.16
N PHE A 581 -10.57 -8.22 16.00
CA PHE A 581 -11.65 -8.77 15.20
C PHE A 581 -12.42 -9.85 15.95
N THR A 582 -13.70 -9.91 15.70
CA THR A 582 -14.52 -11.10 15.96
C THR A 582 -14.33 -12.12 14.83
N LYS A 583 -14.68 -13.37 15.08
CA LYS A 583 -14.65 -14.42 14.06
C LYS A 583 -15.52 -14.05 12.85
N VAL A 584 -16.71 -13.50 13.09
CA VAL A 584 -17.66 -13.09 12.04
C VAL A 584 -17.06 -11.97 11.17
N GLU A 585 -16.39 -10.98 11.77
CA GLU A 585 -15.70 -9.92 11.01
C GLU A 585 -14.59 -10.49 10.14
N LEU A 586 -13.81 -11.46 10.62
CA LEU A 586 -12.72 -12.09 9.83
C LEU A 586 -13.29 -12.92 8.67
N GLU A 587 -14.32 -13.73 8.90
CA GLU A 587 -14.96 -14.53 7.86
C GLU A 587 -15.53 -13.64 6.76
N ALA A 588 -16.27 -12.59 7.12
CA ALA A 588 -16.84 -11.64 6.19
C ALA A 588 -15.78 -10.89 5.36
N ARG A 589 -14.70 -10.42 6.00
CA ARG A 589 -13.59 -9.74 5.31
C ARG A 589 -12.85 -10.67 4.36
N THR A 590 -12.66 -11.91 4.73
CA THR A 590 -12.01 -12.90 3.88
C THR A 590 -12.88 -13.22 2.66
N GLU A 591 -14.19 -13.32 2.83
CA GLU A 591 -15.14 -13.45 1.72
C GLU A 591 -15.05 -12.27 0.75
N VAL A 592 -15.01 -11.03 1.25
CA VAL A 592 -14.79 -9.83 0.44
C VAL A 592 -13.46 -9.88 -0.33
N LYS A 593 -12.39 -10.44 0.25
CA LYS A 593 -11.11 -10.61 -0.45
C LYS A 593 -11.20 -11.60 -1.61
N TRP A 594 -11.84 -12.75 -1.43
CA TRP A 594 -12.07 -13.71 -2.52
C TRP A 594 -12.94 -13.13 -3.63
N GLU A 595 -14.01 -12.40 -3.27
CA GLU A 595 -14.86 -11.73 -4.25
C GLU A 595 -14.09 -10.65 -5.02
N THR A 596 -13.30 -9.83 -4.34
CA THR A 596 -12.48 -8.78 -4.94
C THR A 596 -11.44 -9.38 -5.89
N TYR A 597 -10.76 -10.44 -5.47
CA TYR A 597 -9.83 -11.19 -6.33
C TYR A 597 -10.54 -11.66 -7.60
N THR A 598 -11.67 -12.36 -7.45
CA THR A 598 -12.47 -12.87 -8.57
C THR A 598 -12.87 -11.74 -9.53
N LYS A 599 -13.35 -10.61 -9.02
CA LYS A 599 -13.76 -9.45 -9.83
C LYS A 599 -12.59 -8.86 -10.61
N LYS A 600 -11.43 -8.67 -9.99
CA LYS A 600 -10.23 -8.14 -10.66
C LYS A 600 -9.80 -9.06 -11.80
N ILE A 601 -9.64 -10.36 -11.56
CA ILE A 601 -9.26 -11.33 -12.62
C ILE A 601 -10.34 -11.42 -13.71
N GLN A 602 -11.62 -11.32 -13.34
CA GLN A 602 -12.71 -11.30 -14.32
C GLN A 602 -12.64 -10.07 -15.25
N ILE A 603 -12.35 -8.89 -14.69
CA ILE A 603 -12.19 -7.65 -15.47
C ILE A 603 -11.01 -7.80 -16.42
N GLU A 604 -9.85 -8.23 -15.92
CA GLU A 604 -8.65 -8.45 -16.75
C GLU A 604 -8.90 -9.44 -17.88
N GLY A 605 -9.52 -10.59 -17.60
CA GLY A 605 -9.83 -11.58 -18.62
C GLY A 605 -10.80 -11.06 -19.69
N ARG A 606 -11.77 -10.21 -19.33
CA ARG A 606 -12.68 -9.58 -20.29
C ARG A 606 -11.95 -8.55 -21.16
N VAL A 607 -11.13 -7.70 -20.56
CA VAL A 607 -10.37 -6.67 -21.28
C VAL A 607 -9.34 -7.32 -22.21
N LEU A 608 -8.61 -8.33 -21.74
CA LEU A 608 -7.66 -9.06 -22.57
C LEU A 608 -8.35 -9.75 -23.76
N GLY A 609 -9.50 -10.39 -23.53
CA GLY A 609 -10.28 -11.02 -24.58
C GLY A 609 -10.79 -10.03 -25.63
N ASP A 610 -11.28 -8.87 -25.20
CA ASP A 610 -11.70 -7.79 -26.10
C ASP A 610 -10.54 -7.25 -26.93
N LEU A 611 -9.42 -6.90 -26.29
CA LEU A 611 -8.22 -6.44 -26.97
C LEU A 611 -7.71 -7.48 -27.99
N ALA A 612 -7.62 -8.73 -27.60
CA ALA A 612 -7.15 -9.81 -28.45
C ALA A 612 -8.02 -9.95 -29.71
N MET A 613 -9.35 -10.08 -29.52
CA MET A 613 -10.27 -10.43 -30.60
C MET A 613 -10.75 -9.26 -31.43
N ASN A 614 -10.90 -8.06 -30.84
CA ASN A 614 -11.46 -6.89 -31.51
C ASN A 614 -10.41 -5.89 -32.00
N HIS A 615 -9.18 -5.96 -31.47
CA HIS A 615 -8.10 -5.04 -31.86
C HIS A 615 -6.94 -5.76 -32.56
N ILE A 616 -6.37 -6.80 -31.93
CA ILE A 616 -5.12 -7.41 -32.41
C ILE A 616 -5.34 -8.38 -33.55
N VAL A 617 -6.26 -9.34 -33.42
CA VAL A 617 -6.56 -10.31 -34.47
C VAL A 617 -6.98 -9.64 -35.80
N PRO A 618 -7.88 -8.63 -35.80
CA PRO A 618 -8.25 -7.94 -37.03
C PRO A 618 -7.09 -7.20 -37.72
N ILE A 619 -6.18 -6.58 -36.93
CA ILE A 619 -5.03 -5.86 -37.49
C ILE A 619 -3.99 -6.84 -38.04
N ALA A 620 -3.70 -7.93 -37.34
CA ALA A 620 -2.81 -8.98 -37.82
C ALA A 620 -3.32 -9.60 -39.14
N SER A 621 -4.61 -9.92 -39.21
CA SER A 621 -5.25 -10.45 -40.43
C SER A 621 -5.22 -9.45 -41.57
N LYS A 622 -5.37 -8.13 -41.30
CA LYS A 622 -5.25 -7.09 -42.32
C LYS A 622 -3.82 -7.03 -42.88
N TYR A 623 -2.81 -7.08 -42.02
CA TYR A 623 -1.40 -7.10 -42.46
C TYR A 623 -1.07 -8.38 -43.25
N GLU A 624 -1.57 -9.53 -42.80
CA GLU A 624 -1.44 -10.80 -43.50
C GLU A 624 -2.03 -10.70 -44.93
N ALA A 625 -3.24 -10.14 -45.09
CA ALA A 625 -3.85 -9.95 -46.39
C ALA A 625 -3.02 -9.05 -47.32
N GLN A 626 -2.36 -8.02 -46.82
CA GLN A 626 -1.42 -7.17 -47.56
C GLN A 626 -0.18 -7.96 -48.05
N LEU A 627 0.36 -8.82 -47.18
CA LEU A 627 1.49 -9.68 -47.56
C LEU A 627 1.10 -10.75 -48.59
N LEU A 628 -0.09 -11.34 -48.45
CA LEU A 628 -0.62 -12.29 -49.41
C LEU A 628 -0.82 -11.66 -50.80
N ASP A 629 -1.37 -10.43 -50.86
CA ASP A 629 -1.50 -9.67 -52.10
C ASP A 629 -0.13 -9.38 -52.75
N LYS A 630 0.87 -9.02 -51.94
CA LYS A 630 2.26 -8.84 -52.38
C LYS A 630 2.83 -10.11 -52.97
N VAL A 631 2.72 -11.24 -52.28
CA VAL A 631 3.22 -12.56 -52.73
C VAL A 631 2.52 -12.98 -54.01
N TYR A 632 1.19 -12.81 -54.11
CA TYR A 632 0.44 -13.08 -55.32
C TYR A 632 0.94 -12.27 -56.52
N LYS A 633 1.13 -10.95 -56.35
CA LYS A 633 1.68 -10.07 -57.41
C LYS A 633 3.11 -10.49 -57.82
N MET A 634 3.95 -10.83 -56.86
CA MET A 634 5.31 -11.32 -57.15
C MET A 634 5.28 -12.62 -58.00
N SER A 635 4.35 -13.52 -57.75
CA SER A 635 4.19 -14.75 -58.52
C SER A 635 3.80 -14.51 -59.96
N GLN A 636 3.08 -13.41 -60.27
CA GLN A 636 2.69 -13.03 -61.63
C GLN A 636 3.85 -12.43 -62.45
N ILE A 637 4.86 -11.86 -61.80
CA ILE A 637 6.02 -11.24 -62.48
C ILE A 637 7.05 -12.30 -62.87
N GLY A 638 7.22 -13.35 -62.07
CA GLY A 638 8.23 -14.37 -62.19
C GLY A 638 9.63 -13.93 -61.78
N GLY A 639 10.47 -14.87 -61.37
CA GLY A 639 11.87 -14.60 -60.97
C GLY A 639 12.07 -13.86 -59.65
N LEU A 640 11.01 -13.54 -58.91
CA LEU A 640 11.08 -12.92 -57.57
C LEU A 640 10.98 -13.98 -56.46
N ASP A 641 11.81 -13.84 -55.42
CA ASP A 641 11.79 -14.74 -54.26
C ASP A 641 10.87 -14.20 -53.17
N ALA A 642 9.72 -14.83 -52.95
CA ALA A 642 8.75 -14.49 -51.93
C ALA A 642 8.93 -15.31 -50.62
N SER A 643 9.98 -16.10 -50.49
CA SER A 643 10.16 -17.05 -49.37
C SER A 643 10.18 -16.37 -47.99
N SER A 644 10.73 -15.16 -47.90
CA SER A 644 10.73 -14.38 -46.66
C SER A 644 9.32 -13.90 -46.27
N ASP A 645 8.55 -13.42 -47.24
CA ASP A 645 7.15 -12.96 -47.00
C ASP A 645 6.27 -14.15 -46.62
N ILE A 646 6.42 -15.29 -47.26
CA ILE A 646 5.68 -16.52 -46.90
C ILE A 646 6.03 -17.00 -45.49
N ARG A 647 7.29 -16.92 -45.07
CA ARG A 647 7.67 -17.22 -43.66
C ARG A 647 7.02 -16.27 -42.67
N LEU A 648 6.94 -14.99 -43.01
CA LEU A 648 6.29 -13.99 -42.16
C LEU A 648 4.79 -14.20 -42.05
N ILE A 649 4.11 -14.49 -43.17
CA ILE A 649 2.69 -14.86 -43.22
C ILE A 649 2.42 -16.06 -42.30
N LYS A 650 3.21 -17.11 -42.38
CA LYS A 650 3.06 -18.30 -41.52
C LYS A 650 3.23 -17.99 -40.03
N LYS A 651 4.14 -17.09 -39.67
CA LYS A 651 4.30 -16.65 -38.29
C LYS A 651 3.05 -15.90 -37.78
N ILE A 652 2.53 -14.96 -38.59
CA ILE A 652 1.33 -14.20 -38.25
C ILE A 652 0.14 -15.14 -38.08
N GLN A 653 -0.08 -16.08 -39.02
CA GLN A 653 -1.15 -17.09 -38.94
C GLN A 653 -1.07 -17.92 -37.67
N ASN A 654 0.12 -18.42 -37.34
CA ASN A 654 0.32 -19.23 -36.16
C ASN A 654 -0.03 -18.45 -34.87
N HIS A 655 0.49 -17.22 -34.72
CA HIS A 655 0.19 -16.41 -33.53
C HIS A 655 -1.30 -16.03 -33.46
N THR A 656 -1.91 -15.66 -34.58
CA THR A 656 -3.33 -15.30 -34.64
C THR A 656 -4.23 -16.50 -34.29
N ALA A 657 -3.94 -17.70 -34.81
CA ALA A 657 -4.68 -18.90 -34.47
C ALA A 657 -4.58 -19.27 -32.98
N GLU A 658 -3.38 -19.18 -32.40
CA GLU A 658 -3.18 -19.43 -30.97
C GLU A 658 -3.90 -18.39 -30.07
N ILE A 659 -3.87 -17.09 -30.42
CA ILE A 659 -4.62 -16.08 -29.71
C ILE A 659 -6.13 -16.41 -29.71
N GLN A 660 -6.69 -16.76 -30.84
CA GLN A 660 -8.11 -17.12 -30.96
C GLN A 660 -8.45 -18.36 -30.13
N ARG A 661 -7.63 -19.42 -30.21
CA ARG A 661 -7.82 -20.65 -29.44
C ARG A 661 -7.76 -20.39 -27.93
N LEU A 662 -6.67 -19.78 -27.45
CA LEU A 662 -6.45 -19.52 -26.03
C LEU A 662 -7.49 -18.54 -25.43
N THR A 663 -7.90 -17.54 -26.22
CA THR A 663 -8.96 -16.61 -25.79
C THR A 663 -10.30 -17.35 -25.68
N GLY A 664 -10.61 -18.27 -26.61
CA GLY A 664 -11.78 -19.14 -26.50
C GLY A 664 -11.77 -19.97 -25.21
N GLU A 665 -10.65 -20.66 -24.97
CA GLU A 665 -10.46 -21.48 -23.75
C GLU A 665 -10.60 -20.66 -22.46
N MET A 666 -10.00 -19.47 -22.39
CA MET A 666 -10.15 -18.54 -21.27
C MET A 666 -11.61 -18.13 -21.04
N ILE A 667 -12.36 -17.81 -22.11
CA ILE A 667 -13.77 -17.43 -22.03
C ILE A 667 -14.61 -18.60 -21.50
N ASP A 668 -14.36 -19.82 -21.96
CA ASP A 668 -15.11 -20.99 -21.50
C ASP A 668 -14.76 -21.38 -20.06
N ALA A 669 -13.49 -21.31 -19.67
CA ALA A 669 -13.06 -21.47 -18.27
C ALA A 669 -13.78 -20.45 -17.36
N ARG A 670 -13.84 -19.17 -17.79
CA ARG A 670 -14.55 -18.11 -17.04
C ARG A 670 -16.06 -18.40 -16.91
N LYS A 671 -16.71 -18.91 -17.97
CA LYS A 671 -18.13 -19.28 -17.91
C LYS A 671 -18.36 -20.43 -16.92
N VAL A 672 -17.45 -21.38 -16.82
CA VAL A 672 -17.51 -22.49 -15.86
C VAL A 672 -17.30 -21.93 -14.44
N ALA A 673 -16.27 -21.16 -14.20
CA ALA A 673 -15.97 -20.57 -12.89
C ALA A 673 -17.11 -19.67 -12.37
N ASN A 674 -17.81 -18.95 -13.25
CA ASN A 674 -18.94 -18.11 -12.90
C ASN A 674 -20.13 -18.87 -12.30
N LYS A 675 -20.28 -20.17 -12.60
CA LYS A 675 -21.36 -21.01 -12.06
C LYS A 675 -21.12 -21.46 -10.63
N ILE A 676 -19.91 -21.30 -10.13
CA ILE A 676 -19.57 -21.62 -8.74
C ILE A 676 -20.14 -20.52 -7.86
N GLU A 677 -20.93 -20.88 -6.84
CA GLU A 677 -21.57 -19.92 -5.93
C GLU A 677 -20.65 -19.56 -4.78
N GLU A 678 -19.93 -20.53 -4.22
CA GLU A 678 -19.08 -20.36 -3.05
C GLU A 678 -17.86 -19.47 -3.39
N PRO A 679 -17.66 -18.31 -2.71
CA PRO A 679 -16.66 -17.28 -3.09
C PRO A 679 -15.23 -17.79 -3.14
N ARG A 680 -14.81 -18.62 -2.16
CA ARG A 680 -13.46 -19.19 -2.10
C ARG A 680 -13.20 -20.12 -3.27
N ALA A 681 -14.10 -21.07 -3.52
CA ALA A 681 -13.96 -22.02 -4.63
C ALA A 681 -13.98 -21.29 -5.99
N LYS A 682 -14.80 -20.25 -6.13
CA LYS A 682 -14.81 -19.39 -7.33
C LYS A 682 -13.48 -18.69 -7.52
N ALA A 683 -12.90 -18.09 -6.48
CA ALA A 683 -11.60 -17.42 -6.55
C ALA A 683 -10.47 -18.39 -6.95
N ILE A 684 -10.46 -19.60 -6.40
CA ILE A 684 -9.52 -20.67 -6.77
C ILE A 684 -9.70 -21.05 -8.25
N ALA A 685 -10.93 -21.26 -8.70
CA ALA A 685 -11.20 -21.59 -10.10
C ALA A 685 -10.73 -20.46 -11.05
N TYR A 686 -10.94 -19.20 -10.69
CA TYR A 686 -10.43 -18.08 -11.46
C TYR A 686 -8.90 -18.04 -11.50
N HIS A 687 -8.23 -18.33 -10.39
CA HIS A 687 -6.78 -18.44 -10.32
C HIS A 687 -6.24 -19.57 -11.20
N ASP A 688 -6.78 -20.77 -11.03
CA ASP A 688 -6.22 -21.99 -11.60
C ASP A 688 -6.58 -22.21 -13.07
N THR A 689 -7.68 -21.63 -13.56
CA THR A 689 -8.19 -21.92 -14.90
C THR A 689 -8.33 -20.70 -15.82
N VAL A 690 -8.53 -19.51 -15.27
CA VAL A 690 -8.71 -18.27 -16.05
C VAL A 690 -7.41 -17.47 -16.14
N ALA A 691 -6.82 -17.13 -14.99
CA ALA A 691 -5.63 -16.30 -14.92
C ALA A 691 -4.41 -16.93 -15.61
N VAL A 692 -4.29 -18.25 -15.60
CA VAL A 692 -3.21 -19.00 -16.25
C VAL A 692 -3.16 -18.82 -17.77
N CYS A 693 -4.28 -18.42 -18.40
CA CYS A 693 -4.31 -18.15 -19.83
C CYS A 693 -3.68 -16.79 -20.22
N PHE A 694 -3.59 -15.85 -19.29
CA PHE A 694 -3.24 -14.46 -19.62
C PHE A 694 -1.82 -14.33 -20.19
N ASP A 695 -0.84 -14.97 -19.58
CA ASP A 695 0.55 -14.87 -20.02
C ASP A 695 0.78 -15.50 -21.40
N GLU A 696 0.10 -16.59 -21.73
CA GLU A 696 0.22 -17.23 -23.05
C GLU A 696 -0.47 -16.41 -24.14
N ILE A 697 -1.67 -15.88 -23.89
CA ILE A 697 -2.35 -14.96 -24.82
C ILE A 697 -1.45 -13.75 -25.06
N ARG A 698 -0.94 -13.13 -23.99
CA ARG A 698 -0.02 -12.00 -24.06
C ARG A 698 1.22 -12.31 -24.87
N ARG A 699 1.85 -13.47 -24.64
CA ARG A 699 3.07 -13.87 -25.36
C ARG A 699 2.86 -13.87 -26.88
N HIS A 700 1.73 -14.36 -27.35
CA HIS A 700 1.42 -14.37 -28.79
C HIS A 700 1.11 -12.96 -29.31
N ILE A 701 0.43 -12.11 -28.54
CA ILE A 701 0.16 -10.73 -28.90
C ILE A 701 1.46 -9.91 -28.97
N ASP A 702 2.33 -10.04 -27.97
CA ASP A 702 3.61 -9.33 -27.90
C ASP A 702 4.52 -9.73 -29.09
N LYS A 703 4.44 -11.00 -29.58
CA LYS A 703 5.13 -11.42 -30.79
C LYS A 703 4.54 -10.82 -32.07
N LEU A 704 3.23 -10.61 -32.12
CA LEU A 704 2.61 -9.90 -33.26
C LEU A 704 3.01 -8.40 -33.25
N GLU A 705 3.19 -7.79 -32.09
CA GLU A 705 3.65 -6.40 -31.95
C GLU A 705 5.05 -6.17 -32.58
N GLU A 706 5.93 -7.19 -32.57
CA GLU A 706 7.25 -7.14 -33.17
C GLU A 706 7.22 -7.22 -34.72
N ILE A 707 6.24 -7.92 -35.28
CA ILE A 707 6.26 -8.32 -36.72
C ILE A 707 5.19 -7.65 -37.57
N VAL A 708 4.12 -7.13 -36.97
CA VAL A 708 3.09 -6.37 -37.69
C VAL A 708 3.60 -4.95 -37.95
N ASP A 709 3.27 -4.42 -39.11
CA ASP A 709 3.65 -3.07 -39.55
C ASP A 709 3.26 -2.03 -38.44
N ASP A 710 4.26 -1.29 -37.98
CA ASP A 710 4.10 -0.30 -36.91
C ASP A 710 3.09 0.81 -37.25
N GLN A 711 2.93 1.12 -38.55
CA GLN A 711 2.01 2.14 -39.03
C GLN A 711 0.53 1.72 -38.84
N ILE A 712 0.24 0.45 -38.74
CA ILE A 712 -1.11 -0.05 -38.52
C ILE A 712 -1.33 -0.63 -37.10
N TRP A 713 -0.28 -0.78 -36.31
CA TRP A 713 -0.42 -1.26 -34.92
C TRP A 713 -1.28 -0.30 -34.08
N PRO A 714 -2.35 -0.79 -33.42
CA PRO A 714 -3.43 0.11 -32.99
C PRO A 714 -3.17 0.80 -31.63
N LEU A 715 -2.29 0.25 -30.80
CA LEU A 715 -2.13 0.66 -29.40
C LEU A 715 -0.75 1.25 -29.11
N PRO A 716 -0.61 2.22 -28.20
CA PRO A 716 0.69 2.70 -27.75
C PRO A 716 1.58 1.58 -27.24
N LYS A 717 2.83 1.59 -27.66
CA LYS A 717 3.86 0.64 -27.26
C LYS A 717 4.57 1.08 -25.98
N TYR A 718 5.30 0.18 -25.33
CA TYR A 718 6.06 0.48 -24.10
C TYR A 718 7.02 1.65 -24.30
N ARG A 719 7.69 1.75 -25.43
CA ARG A 719 8.58 2.88 -25.74
C ARG A 719 7.87 4.25 -25.68
N GLU A 720 6.58 4.29 -26.00
CA GLU A 720 5.78 5.52 -25.96
C GLU A 720 5.27 5.78 -24.54
N LEU A 721 4.77 4.73 -23.87
CA LEU A 721 4.21 4.83 -22.51
C LEU A 721 5.28 5.18 -21.45
N LEU A 722 6.51 4.70 -21.62
CA LEU A 722 7.59 4.82 -20.63
C LEU A 722 8.56 5.97 -20.87
N PHE A 723 8.65 6.49 -22.10
CA PHE A 723 9.68 7.47 -22.45
C PHE A 723 9.15 8.81 -22.99
N LEU A 724 7.83 8.95 -23.22
CA LEU A 724 7.20 10.25 -23.48
C LEU A 724 6.74 10.88 -22.17
N ARG A 725 7.42 11.96 -21.74
CA ARG A 725 7.23 12.62 -20.45
C ARG A 725 7.64 14.11 -20.46
#